data_b19d2e904c59333d7c872ed6cbcf46d3
#
_entry.id   b19d2e904c59333d7c872ed6cbcf46d3
#
_cell.length_a   1.000
_cell.length_b   1.000
_cell.length_c   1.000
_cell.angle_alpha   90.00
_cell.angle_beta   90.00
_cell.angle_gamma   90.00
#
_symmetry.space_group_name_H-M   'P 1'
#
loop_
_entity.id
_entity.type
_entity.pdbx_description
1 polymer ?
#
loop_
_entity_poly.entity_id
_entity_poly.type
_entity_poly.pdbx_seq_one_letter_code
_entity_poly.pdbx_strand_id
1 'polypeptide(L)'
;MGGEKIFRNRISLLLSILWAFVIVGSSLYSFSKMNSNDNFESNILSLIPDQIFPSEDPLLKEKLQKIADRNFVVLVKGEDGTKGLTMAKKLVEEFQKIDGISLVKSNAEVATEIEDFYFPFRHQLLRPETRDLLQRLNPQQIADRELQSIYSPLRRYSPYKFQDDPFNLGGIWINSLFEGGGNFLPTEIPSIEDQEGRWYLVSGKLLISPFDLGLQQKLLKSIRDFRSEQNNESLELITSGLIFHAAEGTKIAKKEISTVGAGSLLAIVLLVLIVFRSWSSFLFIGTVLASSTVIAISVTWLFFDKIHLVTLAFGSTLLGLAADYSFHFLAKFKATGDSIITRNLLLKGLVVSTLSSIFAYLFLLFSPFPGLQQFSIFVASGLAAACITVLIIGPLFKKSSPNSIEFGRVFNSFFKPLYIRAATKRGPILVVGLAVTFLAMGNIYLKGVDDDIRQLNTSGDFLLESEKKAQKLLGNFSKQRYFFIEGKSQQEVLERTELLQYELSRIQPLHFPKTQEIFYSPTAAIPSLHQQKLDYELIKLKIFSEKGAGFILCKQLKSDCFWMETQFKFNPNLLPTSLPNIISEINPAVDLIRTNKSIVFFKETNLNHSFSPSNISISGISYFDQVNNLTSILEGFRKQVS
;
A
#
# COMPACT_ATOMS: atom_id res chain seq x y z
N MET A 1 -25.25 2.24 -62.69
CA MET A 1 -25.60 2.95 -61.42
C MET A 1 -26.43 2.08 -60.42
N GLY A 2 -27.32 1.19 -60.85
CA GLY A 2 -28.10 0.33 -59.92
C GLY A 2 -27.28 -0.76 -59.25
N GLY A 3 -26.42 -1.47 -59.97
CA GLY A 3 -25.63 -2.60 -59.49
C GLY A 3 -24.55 -2.21 -58.45
N GLU A 4 -23.87 -1.09 -58.61
CA GLU A 4 -22.88 -0.59 -57.64
C GLU A 4 -23.50 -0.18 -56.31
N LYS A 5 -24.73 0.34 -56.34
CA LYS A 5 -25.48 0.68 -55.10
C LYS A 5 -25.88 -0.56 -54.30
N ILE A 6 -26.32 -1.62 -55.02
CA ILE A 6 -26.70 -2.89 -54.37
C ILE A 6 -25.46 -3.59 -53.80
N PHE A 7 -24.36 -3.63 -54.52
CA PHE A 7 -23.10 -4.22 -54.09
C PHE A 7 -22.53 -3.50 -52.85
N ARG A 8 -22.55 -2.17 -52.84
CA ARG A 8 -22.08 -1.34 -51.74
C ARG A 8 -22.94 -1.49 -50.48
N ASN A 9 -24.25 -1.67 -50.60
CA ASN A 9 -25.15 -1.98 -49.48
C ASN A 9 -24.89 -3.36 -48.88
N ARG A 10 -24.60 -4.37 -49.72
CA ARG A 10 -24.27 -5.74 -49.26
C ARG A 10 -22.95 -5.76 -48.49
N ILE A 11 -21.92 -5.03 -48.93
CA ILE A 11 -20.63 -4.91 -48.21
C ILE A 11 -20.83 -4.24 -46.87
N SER A 12 -21.60 -3.14 -46.82
CA SER A 12 -21.86 -2.46 -45.54
C SER A 12 -22.61 -3.33 -44.56
N LEU A 13 -23.55 -4.14 -45.01
CA LEU A 13 -24.28 -5.08 -44.17
C LEU A 13 -23.36 -6.20 -43.64
N LEU A 14 -22.51 -6.78 -44.50
CA LEU A 14 -21.53 -7.79 -44.09
C LEU A 14 -20.55 -7.26 -43.06
N LEU A 15 -20.04 -6.06 -43.26
CA LEU A 15 -19.17 -5.39 -42.29
C LEU A 15 -19.89 -5.14 -40.95
N SER A 16 -21.16 -4.76 -40.98
CA SER A 16 -21.97 -4.59 -39.76
C SER A 16 -22.20 -5.89 -39.00
N ILE A 17 -22.46 -6.99 -39.73
CA ILE A 17 -22.59 -8.31 -39.11
C ILE A 17 -21.27 -8.77 -38.52
N LEU A 18 -20.16 -8.63 -39.25
CA LEU A 18 -18.83 -8.98 -38.75
C LEU A 18 -18.47 -8.17 -37.47
N TRP A 19 -18.76 -6.86 -37.50
CA TRP A 19 -18.52 -6.00 -36.35
C TRP A 19 -19.41 -6.35 -35.16
N ALA A 20 -20.65 -6.73 -35.39
CA ALA A 20 -21.53 -7.24 -34.34
C ALA A 20 -20.97 -8.52 -33.68
N PHE A 21 -20.41 -9.45 -34.48
CA PHE A 21 -19.71 -10.63 -33.94
C PHE A 21 -18.50 -10.25 -33.07
N VAL A 22 -17.71 -9.24 -33.47
CA VAL A 22 -16.61 -8.75 -32.66
C VAL A 22 -17.10 -8.18 -31.31
N ILE A 23 -18.18 -7.39 -31.35
CA ILE A 23 -18.77 -6.82 -30.12
C ILE A 23 -19.31 -7.94 -29.23
N VAL A 24 -20.06 -8.91 -29.77
CA VAL A 24 -20.60 -10.03 -29.00
C VAL A 24 -19.47 -10.89 -28.41
N GLY A 25 -18.47 -11.24 -29.23
CA GLY A 25 -17.31 -12.01 -28.77
C GLY A 25 -16.54 -11.29 -27.65
N SER A 26 -16.31 -10.01 -27.83
CA SER A 26 -15.68 -9.17 -26.76
C SER A 26 -16.56 -9.09 -25.50
N SER A 27 -17.89 -9.03 -25.66
CA SER A 27 -18.81 -9.01 -24.52
C SER A 27 -18.76 -10.32 -23.73
N LEU A 28 -18.77 -11.46 -24.42
CA LEU A 28 -18.68 -12.79 -23.80
C LEU A 28 -17.34 -12.98 -23.10
N TYR A 29 -16.24 -12.56 -23.74
CA TYR A 29 -14.90 -12.62 -23.15
C TYR A 29 -14.82 -11.74 -21.89
N SER A 30 -15.27 -10.49 -21.96
CA SER A 30 -15.29 -9.59 -20.81
C SER A 30 -16.16 -10.15 -19.68
N PHE A 31 -17.33 -10.71 -19.99
CA PHE A 31 -18.23 -11.29 -18.99
C PHE A 31 -17.60 -12.50 -18.29
N SER A 32 -16.92 -13.37 -19.04
CA SER A 32 -16.22 -14.52 -18.46
C SER A 32 -15.12 -14.11 -17.47
N LYS A 33 -14.42 -13.01 -17.78
CA LYS A 33 -13.37 -12.46 -16.91
C LYS A 33 -13.92 -11.68 -15.71
N MET A 34 -15.06 -10.98 -15.85
CA MET A 34 -15.65 -10.19 -14.75
C MET A 34 -16.16 -11.02 -13.59
N ASN A 35 -16.48 -12.29 -13.78
CA ASN A 35 -16.99 -13.16 -12.72
C ASN A 35 -15.95 -13.57 -11.67
N SER A 36 -14.66 -13.30 -11.90
CA SER A 36 -13.60 -13.54 -10.94
C SER A 36 -13.07 -12.22 -10.37
N ASN A 37 -13.11 -12.07 -9.05
CA ASN A 37 -12.52 -10.91 -8.35
C ASN A 37 -11.01 -10.80 -8.56
N ASP A 38 -10.35 -11.89 -8.93
CA ASP A 38 -8.90 -11.94 -9.17
C ASP A 38 -8.46 -11.18 -10.42
N ASN A 39 -9.39 -10.85 -11.32
CA ASN A 39 -9.10 -10.14 -12.58
C ASN A 39 -9.03 -8.61 -12.42
N PHE A 40 -9.31 -8.11 -11.23
CA PHE A 40 -9.18 -6.69 -10.91
C PHE A 40 -8.07 -6.46 -9.90
N GLU A 41 -7.32 -5.39 -10.09
CA GLU A 41 -6.24 -4.98 -9.22
C GLU A 41 -6.59 -3.65 -8.53
N SER A 42 -6.46 -3.61 -7.21
CA SER A 42 -6.65 -2.39 -6.43
C SER A 42 -5.36 -1.88 -5.80
N ASN A 43 -4.25 -2.57 -6.04
CA ASN A 43 -2.94 -2.22 -5.51
C ASN A 43 -2.36 -1.00 -6.22
N ILE A 44 -2.45 0.17 -5.60
CA ILE A 44 -1.89 1.41 -6.15
C ILE A 44 -0.37 1.29 -6.37
N LEU A 45 0.32 0.48 -5.56
CA LEU A 45 1.77 0.27 -5.70
C LEU A 45 2.13 -0.45 -7.01
N SER A 46 1.22 -1.26 -7.58
CA SER A 46 1.43 -1.90 -8.88
C SER A 46 1.42 -0.93 -10.05
N LEU A 47 0.94 0.29 -9.84
CA LEU A 47 0.94 1.36 -10.85
C LEU A 47 2.28 2.11 -10.90
N ILE A 48 3.19 1.84 -9.95
CA ILE A 48 4.45 2.56 -9.76
C ILE A 48 5.60 1.73 -10.35
N PRO A 49 6.63 2.37 -10.93
CA PRO A 49 7.77 1.66 -11.52
C PRO A 49 8.54 0.82 -10.51
N ASP A 50 9.05 -0.33 -10.93
CA ASP A 50 9.82 -1.26 -10.10
C ASP A 50 11.14 -0.71 -9.55
N GLN A 51 11.64 0.39 -10.12
CA GLN A 51 12.90 1.06 -9.75
C GLN A 51 12.94 1.64 -8.31
N ILE A 52 11.81 1.60 -7.59
CA ILE A 52 11.70 2.13 -6.22
C ILE A 52 12.34 1.21 -5.19
N PHE A 53 12.58 -0.05 -5.52
CA PHE A 53 13.13 -1.01 -4.58
C PHE A 53 14.67 -1.03 -4.61
N PRO A 54 15.34 -1.22 -3.45
CA PRO A 54 16.80 -1.18 -3.37
C PRO A 54 17.50 -2.34 -4.10
N SER A 55 16.75 -3.29 -4.64
CA SER A 55 17.29 -4.45 -5.34
C SER A 55 16.36 -4.90 -6.45
N GLU A 56 16.94 -5.34 -7.57
CA GLU A 56 16.23 -5.97 -8.69
C GLU A 56 15.78 -7.42 -8.40
N ASP A 57 16.15 -7.97 -7.24
CA ASP A 57 15.83 -9.34 -6.84
C ASP A 57 14.31 -9.48 -6.56
N PRO A 58 13.57 -10.27 -7.38
CA PRO A 58 12.12 -10.41 -7.23
C PRO A 58 11.70 -11.04 -5.90
N LEU A 59 12.51 -11.97 -5.37
CA LEU A 59 12.25 -12.63 -4.09
C LEU A 59 12.37 -11.66 -2.91
N LEU A 60 13.36 -10.78 -2.98
CA LEU A 60 13.54 -9.76 -1.95
C LEU A 60 12.39 -8.75 -1.99
N LYS A 61 12.01 -8.30 -3.18
CA LYS A 61 10.87 -7.39 -3.38
C LYS A 61 9.59 -7.99 -2.80
N GLU A 62 9.30 -9.25 -3.11
CA GLU A 62 8.14 -9.95 -2.57
C GLU A 62 8.17 -10.05 -1.04
N LYS A 63 9.34 -10.38 -0.45
CA LYS A 63 9.49 -10.46 1.01
C LYS A 63 9.35 -9.11 1.68
N LEU A 64 9.95 -8.05 1.15
CA LEU A 64 9.81 -6.69 1.67
C LEU A 64 8.35 -6.22 1.63
N GLN A 65 7.66 -6.46 0.53
CA GLN A 65 6.23 -6.18 0.42
C GLN A 65 5.42 -6.97 1.45
N LYS A 66 5.69 -8.27 1.63
CA LYS A 66 5.00 -9.09 2.64
C LYS A 66 5.22 -8.59 4.07
N ILE A 67 6.42 -8.12 4.39
CA ILE A 67 6.73 -7.57 5.72
C ILE A 67 5.99 -6.25 5.95
N ALA A 68 5.98 -5.36 4.94
CA ALA A 68 5.38 -4.05 5.07
C ALA A 68 3.84 -4.08 5.07
N ASP A 69 3.25 -4.99 4.28
CA ASP A 69 1.85 -4.86 3.84
C ASP A 69 0.89 -5.81 4.54
N ARG A 70 1.36 -6.92 5.13
CA ARG A 70 0.49 -8.01 5.58
C ARG A 70 0.02 -7.95 7.01
N ASN A 71 0.59 -7.09 7.84
CA ASN A 71 0.19 -6.97 9.23
C ASN A 71 -0.89 -5.92 9.39
N PHE A 72 -1.90 -6.23 10.20
CA PHE A 72 -2.90 -5.27 10.62
C PHE A 72 -3.13 -5.36 12.13
N VAL A 73 -3.62 -4.28 12.68
CA VAL A 73 -3.89 -4.13 14.11
C VAL A 73 -5.24 -3.45 14.30
N VAL A 74 -6.01 -3.96 15.26
CA VAL A 74 -7.20 -3.31 15.77
C VAL A 74 -7.04 -3.14 17.28
N LEU A 75 -7.02 -1.90 17.74
CA LEU A 75 -7.03 -1.56 19.15
C LEU A 75 -8.46 -1.35 19.61
N VAL A 76 -8.82 -2.01 20.70
CA VAL A 76 -10.17 -2.02 21.27
C VAL A 76 -10.12 -1.41 22.66
N LYS A 77 -10.93 -0.39 22.91
CA LYS A 77 -11.11 0.20 24.23
C LYS A 77 -12.59 0.14 24.59
N GLY A 78 -12.90 -0.41 25.74
CA GLY A 78 -14.23 -0.40 26.32
C GLY A 78 -14.35 0.66 27.40
N GLU A 79 -15.53 0.84 27.92
CA GLU A 79 -15.85 1.76 29.02
C GLU A 79 -15.03 1.45 30.28
N ASP A 80 -14.79 0.17 30.53
CA ASP A 80 -13.88 -0.34 31.57
C ASP A 80 -12.98 -1.43 31.02
N GLY A 81 -11.93 -1.80 31.80
CA GLY A 81 -10.95 -2.81 31.38
C GLY A 81 -11.56 -4.20 31.14
N THR A 82 -12.60 -4.58 31.86
CA THR A 82 -13.24 -5.90 31.73
C THR A 82 -14.13 -6.00 30.50
N LYS A 83 -14.86 -4.94 30.21
CA LYS A 83 -15.66 -4.83 28.97
C LYS A 83 -14.76 -4.78 27.74
N GLY A 84 -13.67 -3.99 27.79
CA GLY A 84 -12.68 -3.92 26.71
C GLY A 84 -12.06 -5.29 26.38
N LEU A 85 -11.68 -6.07 27.38
CA LEU A 85 -11.17 -7.43 27.20
C LEU A 85 -12.20 -8.37 26.56
N THR A 86 -13.44 -8.32 27.06
CA THR A 86 -14.53 -9.15 26.50
C THR A 86 -14.83 -8.81 25.05
N MET A 87 -14.81 -7.53 24.70
CA MET A 87 -14.99 -7.05 23.32
C MET A 87 -13.83 -7.47 22.43
N ALA A 88 -12.59 -7.38 22.91
CA ALA A 88 -11.42 -7.83 22.15
C ALA A 88 -11.46 -9.34 21.88
N LYS A 89 -11.88 -10.18 22.86
CA LYS A 89 -12.08 -11.61 22.66
C LYS A 89 -13.12 -11.92 21.58
N LYS A 90 -14.26 -11.27 21.62
CA LYS A 90 -15.29 -11.42 20.57
C LYS A 90 -14.76 -11.04 19.19
N LEU A 91 -13.99 -9.96 19.10
CA LEU A 91 -13.40 -9.53 17.83
C LEU A 91 -12.38 -10.56 17.30
N VAL A 92 -11.61 -11.18 18.18
CA VAL A 92 -10.70 -12.29 17.84
C VAL A 92 -11.50 -13.46 17.25
N GLU A 93 -12.60 -13.88 17.90
CA GLU A 93 -13.48 -14.95 17.41
C GLU A 93 -14.08 -14.64 16.03
N GLU A 94 -14.49 -13.39 15.79
CA GLU A 94 -15.00 -12.97 14.49
C GLU A 94 -13.93 -12.99 13.40
N PHE A 95 -12.71 -12.56 13.70
CA PHE A 95 -11.62 -12.57 12.73
C PHE A 95 -11.12 -13.98 12.41
N GLN A 96 -11.19 -14.93 13.37
CA GLN A 96 -10.88 -16.34 13.14
C GLN A 96 -11.80 -17.01 12.10
N LYS A 97 -13.01 -16.49 11.90
CA LYS A 97 -13.96 -16.99 10.89
C LYS A 97 -13.64 -16.51 9.46
N ILE A 98 -12.69 -15.57 9.32
CA ILE A 98 -12.35 -14.98 8.01
C ILE A 98 -11.19 -15.76 7.39
N ASP A 99 -11.48 -16.50 6.32
CA ASP A 99 -10.43 -17.13 5.52
C ASP A 99 -9.48 -16.07 4.97
N GLY A 100 -8.18 -16.32 5.07
CA GLY A 100 -7.15 -15.40 4.62
C GLY A 100 -6.56 -14.50 5.71
N ILE A 101 -6.99 -14.66 6.97
CA ILE A 101 -6.42 -14.01 8.15
C ILE A 101 -5.84 -15.06 9.08
N SER A 102 -4.62 -14.85 9.54
CA SER A 102 -4.01 -15.57 10.67
C SER A 102 -3.89 -14.58 11.82
N LEU A 103 -4.55 -14.85 12.92
CA LEU A 103 -4.36 -14.05 14.14
C LEU A 103 -3.05 -14.45 14.80
N VAL A 104 -2.35 -13.49 15.37
CA VAL A 104 -1.20 -13.77 16.22
C VAL A 104 -1.72 -14.56 17.42
N LYS A 105 -1.15 -15.75 17.65
CA LYS A 105 -1.51 -16.63 18.78
C LYS A 105 -1.42 -15.87 20.10
N SER A 106 -2.12 -16.34 21.12
CA SER A 106 -2.04 -15.74 22.46
C SER A 106 -0.58 -15.66 22.91
N ASN A 107 -0.20 -14.56 23.55
CA ASN A 107 1.18 -14.35 24.01
C ASN A 107 1.70 -15.51 24.87
N ALA A 108 0.85 -16.27 25.56
CA ALA A 108 1.27 -17.36 26.44
C ALA A 108 1.82 -18.58 25.68
N GLU A 109 1.17 -19.02 24.58
CA GLU A 109 1.67 -20.15 23.78
C GLU A 109 2.94 -19.77 23.02
N VAL A 110 2.96 -18.55 22.46
CA VAL A 110 4.11 -17.98 21.76
C VAL A 110 5.30 -17.83 22.72
N ALA A 111 5.05 -17.33 23.93
CA ALA A 111 6.09 -17.15 24.95
C ALA A 111 6.76 -18.47 25.31
N THR A 112 5.99 -19.52 25.55
CA THR A 112 6.54 -20.85 25.93
C THR A 112 7.41 -21.43 24.81
N GLU A 113 6.98 -21.35 23.55
CA GLU A 113 7.77 -21.84 22.41
C GLU A 113 9.10 -21.08 22.26
N ILE A 114 9.09 -19.77 22.52
CA ILE A 114 10.27 -18.92 22.48
C ILE A 114 11.19 -19.20 23.66
N GLU A 115 10.63 -19.35 24.87
CA GLU A 115 11.35 -19.67 26.09
C GLU A 115 12.11 -20.98 25.94
N ASP A 116 11.46 -22.02 25.46
CA ASP A 116 12.06 -23.34 25.24
C ASP A 116 13.15 -23.28 24.16
N PHE A 117 12.92 -22.53 23.10
CA PHE A 117 13.91 -22.37 22.01
C PHE A 117 15.18 -21.67 22.49
N TYR A 118 15.07 -20.55 23.24
CA TYR A 118 16.24 -19.78 23.67
C TYR A 118 16.93 -20.35 24.90
N PHE A 119 16.32 -21.27 25.65
CA PHE A 119 16.87 -21.86 26.86
C PHE A 119 18.32 -22.39 26.70
N PRO A 120 18.66 -23.16 25.63
CA PRO A 120 20.03 -23.65 25.43
C PRO A 120 21.06 -22.55 25.18
N PHE A 121 20.63 -21.35 24.81
CA PHE A 121 21.48 -20.22 24.40
C PHE A 121 21.56 -19.10 25.43
N ARG A 122 20.89 -19.21 26.58
CA ARG A 122 20.73 -18.18 27.60
C ARG A 122 22.05 -17.60 28.13
N HIS A 123 23.16 -18.31 28.02
CA HIS A 123 24.47 -17.88 28.50
C HIS A 123 25.35 -17.23 27.39
N GLN A 124 24.80 -16.89 26.26
CA GLN A 124 25.53 -16.29 25.14
C GLN A 124 24.74 -15.15 24.49
N LEU A 125 23.63 -14.74 25.12
CA LEU A 125 22.75 -13.71 24.61
C LEU A 125 22.66 -12.56 25.64
N LEU A 126 23.19 -11.40 25.27
CA LEU A 126 23.10 -10.20 26.08
C LEU A 126 22.53 -9.04 25.28
N ARG A 127 21.63 -8.31 25.90
CA ARG A 127 21.25 -7.01 25.39
C ARG A 127 22.42 -6.02 25.49
N PRO A 128 22.50 -5.00 24.61
CA PRO A 128 23.54 -3.97 24.67
C PRO A 128 23.67 -3.33 26.06
N GLU A 129 22.54 -3.01 26.72
CA GLU A 129 22.53 -2.39 28.05
C GLU A 129 23.06 -3.33 29.14
N THR A 130 22.69 -4.62 29.06
CA THR A 130 23.15 -5.64 30.00
C THR A 130 24.65 -5.90 29.80
N ARG A 131 25.12 -5.93 28.54
CA ARG A 131 26.53 -6.08 28.21
C ARG A 131 27.36 -4.92 28.78
N ASP A 132 26.93 -3.69 28.55
CA ASP A 132 27.57 -2.47 29.05
C ASP A 132 27.62 -2.47 30.60
N LEU A 133 26.53 -2.88 31.23
CA LEU A 133 26.45 -3.00 32.70
C LEU A 133 27.46 -4.04 33.24
N LEU A 134 27.53 -5.23 32.65
CA LEU A 134 28.47 -6.29 33.02
C LEU A 134 29.92 -5.85 32.80
N GLN A 135 30.21 -5.09 31.76
CA GLN A 135 31.55 -4.55 31.50
C GLN A 135 31.98 -3.54 32.57
N ARG A 136 31.10 -2.62 32.98
CA ARG A 136 31.39 -1.53 33.90
C ARG A 136 31.47 -1.96 35.38
N LEU A 137 30.60 -2.92 35.78
CA LEU A 137 30.55 -3.35 37.17
C LEU A 137 31.60 -4.42 37.49
N ASN A 138 32.07 -4.42 38.73
CA ASN A 138 32.85 -5.53 39.25
C ASN A 138 31.95 -6.67 39.73
N PRO A 139 32.47 -7.91 39.90
CA PRO A 139 31.67 -9.06 40.29
C PRO A 139 30.88 -8.89 41.59
N GLN A 140 31.43 -8.17 42.59
CA GLN A 140 30.75 -7.90 43.85
C GLN A 140 29.50 -7.04 43.63
N GLN A 141 29.64 -5.96 42.85
CA GLN A 141 28.53 -5.05 42.53
C GLN A 141 27.42 -5.76 41.75
N ILE A 142 27.80 -6.69 40.85
CA ILE A 142 26.85 -7.49 40.09
C ILE A 142 26.06 -8.40 41.03
N ALA A 143 26.75 -9.10 41.95
CA ALA A 143 26.12 -9.99 42.92
C ALA A 143 25.18 -9.24 43.87
N ASP A 144 25.64 -8.08 44.42
CA ASP A 144 24.85 -7.27 45.33
C ASP A 144 23.56 -6.75 44.66
N ARG A 145 23.67 -6.34 43.40
CA ARG A 145 22.52 -5.89 42.59
C ARG A 145 21.53 -7.00 42.36
N GLU A 146 22.00 -8.21 42.02
CA GLU A 146 21.10 -9.34 41.83
C GLU A 146 20.47 -9.78 43.16
N LEU A 147 21.21 -9.79 44.26
CA LEU A 147 20.66 -10.05 45.57
C LEU A 147 19.52 -9.08 45.93
N GLN A 148 19.69 -7.80 45.63
CA GLN A 148 18.63 -6.79 45.81
C GLN A 148 17.44 -7.06 44.90
N SER A 149 17.68 -7.50 43.66
CA SER A 149 16.63 -7.89 42.68
C SER A 149 15.80 -9.05 43.19
N ILE A 150 16.43 -10.09 43.79
CA ILE A 150 15.75 -11.28 44.30
C ILE A 150 14.76 -10.93 45.43
N TYR A 151 15.11 -9.98 46.29
CA TYR A 151 14.25 -9.51 47.37
C TYR A 151 13.30 -8.38 46.99
N SER A 152 13.35 -7.89 45.74
CA SER A 152 12.48 -6.83 45.27
C SER A 152 11.10 -7.35 44.90
N PRO A 153 9.99 -6.72 45.35
CA PRO A 153 8.66 -7.07 44.89
C PRO A 153 8.43 -6.74 43.41
N LEU A 154 9.33 -5.93 42.80
CA LEU A 154 9.30 -5.53 41.39
C LEU A 154 10.30 -6.34 40.55
N ARG A 155 10.68 -7.55 41.00
CA ARG A 155 11.56 -8.42 40.19
C ARG A 155 10.93 -8.68 38.83
N ARG A 156 11.72 -8.48 37.77
CA ARG A 156 11.28 -8.78 36.41
C ARG A 156 10.93 -10.27 36.27
N TYR A 157 9.92 -10.53 35.50
CA TYR A 157 9.53 -11.91 35.17
C TYR A 157 10.72 -12.69 34.61
N SER A 158 10.94 -13.90 35.11
CA SER A 158 11.90 -14.87 34.59
C SER A 158 11.14 -16.12 34.15
N PRO A 159 11.24 -16.55 32.89
CA PRO A 159 10.65 -17.81 32.45
C PRO A 159 11.39 -19.02 33.00
N TYR A 160 12.63 -18.84 33.45
CA TYR A 160 13.51 -19.90 33.90
C TYR A 160 13.58 -20.00 35.42
N LYS A 161 13.86 -21.22 35.91
CA LYS A 161 14.14 -21.41 37.32
C LYS A 161 15.39 -20.66 37.74
N PHE A 162 15.45 -20.22 38.98
CA PHE A 162 16.61 -19.52 39.53
C PHE A 162 17.92 -20.29 39.33
N GLN A 163 17.90 -21.63 39.47
CA GLN A 163 19.07 -22.46 39.29
C GLN A 163 19.58 -22.48 37.84
N ASP A 164 18.69 -22.29 36.88
CA ASP A 164 19.01 -22.31 35.43
C ASP A 164 19.44 -20.96 34.91
N ASP A 165 18.92 -19.85 35.45
CA ASP A 165 19.25 -18.48 35.07
C ASP A 165 19.23 -17.53 36.29
N PRO A 166 20.25 -17.63 37.19
CA PRO A 166 20.26 -16.94 38.47
C PRO A 166 20.35 -15.39 38.32
N PHE A 167 20.90 -14.89 37.24
CA PHE A 167 21.00 -13.46 36.93
C PHE A 167 19.92 -13.00 35.94
N ASN A 168 18.94 -13.85 35.65
CA ASN A 168 17.83 -13.59 34.73
C ASN A 168 18.28 -13.02 33.37
N LEU A 169 19.44 -13.45 32.86
CA LEU A 169 19.98 -12.96 31.59
C LEU A 169 19.13 -13.41 30.40
N GLY A 170 18.77 -14.70 30.37
CA GLY A 170 17.87 -15.26 29.36
C GLY A 170 16.48 -14.66 29.44
N GLY A 171 15.96 -14.46 30.66
CA GLY A 171 14.67 -13.78 30.85
C GLY A 171 14.68 -12.34 30.38
N ILE A 172 15.75 -11.58 30.63
CA ILE A 172 15.92 -10.22 30.09
C ILE A 172 15.96 -10.24 28.58
N TRP A 173 16.66 -11.18 27.97
CA TRP A 173 16.70 -11.36 26.51
C TRP A 173 15.32 -11.60 25.93
N ILE A 174 14.60 -12.60 26.45
CA ILE A 174 13.27 -12.97 25.98
C ILE A 174 12.29 -11.81 26.13
N ASN A 175 12.23 -11.19 27.31
CA ASN A 175 11.36 -10.05 27.52
C ASN A 175 11.62 -8.93 26.50
N SER A 176 12.86 -8.77 26.08
CA SER A 176 13.23 -7.75 25.09
C SER A 176 12.68 -8.02 23.70
N LEU A 177 12.46 -9.27 23.33
CA LEU A 177 11.85 -9.61 22.03
C LEU A 177 10.41 -9.07 21.93
N PHE A 178 9.73 -8.95 23.08
CA PHE A 178 8.37 -8.43 23.17
C PHE A 178 8.32 -6.91 23.44
N GLU A 179 9.37 -6.32 24.02
CA GLU A 179 9.43 -4.89 24.35
C GLU A 179 9.52 -3.96 23.14
N GLY A 180 9.93 -4.47 21.97
CA GLY A 180 10.00 -3.71 20.72
C GLY A 180 8.66 -3.18 20.19
N GLY A 181 7.54 -3.69 20.69
CA GLY A 181 6.17 -3.36 20.28
C GLY A 181 5.38 -2.43 21.20
N GLY A 182 5.97 -1.83 22.21
CA GLY A 182 5.27 -0.99 23.19
C GLY A 182 5.21 -1.61 24.59
N ASN A 183 4.77 -0.87 25.60
CA ASN A 183 4.62 -1.35 26.99
C ASN A 183 3.42 -2.28 27.12
N PHE A 184 3.50 -3.48 26.53
CA PHE A 184 2.42 -4.46 26.64
C PHE A 184 2.38 -5.10 28.02
N LEU A 185 1.23 -5.01 28.66
CA LEU A 185 0.95 -5.78 29.86
C LEU A 185 0.69 -7.26 29.48
N PRO A 186 1.26 -8.24 30.21
CA PRO A 186 1.06 -9.66 29.96
C PRO A 186 -0.34 -10.08 30.40
N THR A 187 -1.33 -9.79 29.58
CA THR A 187 -2.72 -10.20 29.74
C THR A 187 -3.06 -11.22 28.65
N GLU A 188 -4.16 -11.95 28.80
CA GLU A 188 -4.65 -12.93 27.80
C GLU A 188 -4.70 -12.38 26.37
N ILE A 189 -5.06 -11.08 26.24
CA ILE A 189 -4.90 -10.29 25.03
C ILE A 189 -3.95 -9.15 25.39
N PRO A 190 -2.87 -8.91 24.61
CA PRO A 190 -1.95 -7.82 24.89
C PRO A 190 -2.68 -6.50 25.08
N SER A 191 -2.31 -5.74 26.09
CA SER A 191 -2.96 -4.45 26.36
C SER A 191 -1.93 -3.38 26.64
N ILE A 192 -2.27 -2.13 26.29
CA ILE A 192 -1.49 -0.92 26.54
C ILE A 192 -2.36 0.01 27.36
N GLU A 193 -1.77 0.63 28.37
CA GLU A 193 -2.43 1.63 29.18
C GLU A 193 -1.86 3.02 28.83
N ASP A 194 -2.74 3.96 28.52
CA ASP A 194 -2.40 5.37 28.31
C ASP A 194 -3.23 6.28 29.24
N GLN A 195 -3.13 7.59 29.05
CA GLN A 195 -3.89 8.57 29.85
C GLN A 195 -5.41 8.48 29.62
N GLU A 196 -5.84 7.89 28.50
CA GLU A 196 -7.25 7.74 28.12
C GLU A 196 -7.84 6.41 28.60
N GLY A 197 -6.99 5.45 29.06
CA GLY A 197 -7.41 4.15 29.58
C GLY A 197 -6.66 2.97 28.95
N ARG A 198 -7.25 1.76 29.06
CA ARG A 198 -6.63 0.53 28.61
C ARG A 198 -7.13 0.12 27.23
N TRP A 199 -6.18 -0.10 26.31
CA TRP A 199 -6.39 -0.55 24.94
C TRP A 199 -5.97 -2.01 24.80
N TYR A 200 -6.82 -2.85 24.24
CA TYR A 200 -6.54 -4.23 23.94
C TYR A 200 -6.14 -4.39 22.48
N LEU A 201 -5.04 -5.10 22.23
CA LEU A 201 -4.45 -5.27 20.91
C LEU A 201 -4.94 -6.56 20.25
N VAL A 202 -5.69 -6.45 19.17
CA VAL A 202 -6.00 -7.56 18.27
C VAL A 202 -5.14 -7.40 17.03
N SER A 203 -4.12 -8.24 16.88
CA SER A 203 -3.22 -8.22 15.74
C SER A 203 -3.38 -9.47 14.87
N GLY A 204 -3.27 -9.29 13.57
CA GLY A 204 -3.35 -10.37 12.61
C GLY A 204 -2.45 -10.16 11.41
N LYS A 205 -2.16 -11.26 10.72
CA LYS A 205 -1.39 -11.32 9.50
C LYS A 205 -2.28 -11.77 8.34
N LEU A 206 -2.22 -11.07 7.24
CA LEU A 206 -2.94 -11.43 6.03
C LEU A 206 -2.17 -12.55 5.30
N LEU A 207 -2.84 -13.66 5.02
CA LEU A 207 -2.29 -14.76 4.23
C LEU A 207 -2.28 -14.46 2.73
N ILE A 208 -3.18 -13.57 2.30
CA ILE A 208 -3.31 -13.07 0.93
C ILE A 208 -3.04 -11.57 0.86
N SER A 209 -3.07 -11.01 -0.33
CA SER A 209 -2.79 -9.57 -0.55
C SER A 209 -3.77 -8.67 0.22
N PRO A 210 -3.32 -7.55 0.86
CA PRO A 210 -4.19 -6.54 1.44
C PRO A 210 -5.08 -5.84 0.40
N PHE A 211 -4.76 -5.98 -0.88
CA PHE A 211 -5.52 -5.44 -2.00
C PHE A 211 -6.59 -6.40 -2.54
N ASP A 212 -6.72 -7.61 -1.96
CA ASP A 212 -7.80 -8.52 -2.31
C ASP A 212 -9.16 -7.94 -1.91
N LEU A 213 -10.03 -7.78 -2.92
CA LEU A 213 -11.33 -7.13 -2.73
C LEU A 213 -12.29 -7.93 -1.84
N GLY A 214 -12.18 -9.25 -1.89
CA GLY A 214 -13.01 -10.16 -1.10
C GLY A 214 -12.63 -10.09 0.37
N LEU A 215 -11.33 -10.14 0.67
CA LEU A 215 -10.80 -10.02 2.03
C LEU A 215 -11.12 -8.66 2.65
N GLN A 216 -10.91 -7.56 1.89
CA GLN A 216 -11.27 -6.21 2.32
C GLN A 216 -12.75 -6.11 2.74
N GLN A 217 -13.65 -6.67 1.91
CA GLN A 217 -15.08 -6.63 2.19
C GLN A 217 -15.45 -7.45 3.42
N LYS A 218 -14.89 -8.66 3.57
CA LYS A 218 -15.12 -9.54 4.73
C LYS A 218 -14.67 -8.88 6.02
N LEU A 219 -13.42 -8.34 6.04
CA LEU A 219 -12.84 -7.71 7.23
C LEU A 219 -13.61 -6.45 7.63
N LEU A 220 -13.90 -5.54 6.68
CA LEU A 220 -14.67 -4.33 6.98
C LEU A 220 -16.11 -4.61 7.36
N LYS A 221 -16.71 -5.68 6.83
CA LYS A 221 -18.04 -6.12 7.22
C LYS A 221 -18.03 -6.61 8.67
N SER A 222 -17.08 -7.48 9.03
CA SER A 222 -16.93 -8.00 10.39
C SER A 222 -16.76 -6.87 11.41
N ILE A 223 -15.91 -5.86 11.13
CA ILE A 223 -15.73 -4.70 12.02
C ILE A 223 -17.01 -3.86 12.13
N ARG A 224 -17.74 -3.66 11.04
CA ARG A 224 -19.02 -2.91 11.07
C ARG A 224 -20.10 -3.66 11.84
N ASP A 225 -20.26 -4.96 11.58
CA ASP A 225 -21.25 -5.80 12.25
C ASP A 225 -20.94 -5.84 13.75
N PHE A 226 -19.68 -6.03 14.12
CA PHE A 226 -19.21 -5.95 15.50
C PHE A 226 -19.56 -4.60 16.16
N ARG A 227 -19.30 -3.48 15.47
CA ARG A 227 -19.60 -2.14 15.97
C ARG A 227 -21.11 -1.91 16.17
N SER A 228 -21.94 -2.44 15.24
CA SER A 228 -23.41 -2.31 15.31
C SER A 228 -24.04 -3.15 16.43
N GLU A 229 -23.49 -4.35 16.70
CA GLU A 229 -23.98 -5.23 17.77
C GLU A 229 -23.71 -4.68 19.17
N GLN A 230 -22.63 -3.92 19.32
CA GLN A 230 -22.25 -3.39 20.63
C GLN A 230 -23.08 -2.18 21.07
N ASN A 231 -23.91 -1.57 20.20
CA ASN A 231 -24.83 -0.43 20.47
C ASN A 231 -24.27 0.67 21.40
N ASN A 232 -22.94 0.76 21.53
CA ASN A 232 -22.26 1.49 22.58
C ASN A 232 -21.56 2.73 22.04
N GLU A 233 -21.99 3.87 22.50
CA GLU A 233 -21.27 5.15 22.36
C GLU A 233 -19.88 5.12 23.00
N SER A 234 -19.60 4.15 23.89
CA SER A 234 -18.33 4.00 24.64
C SER A 234 -17.30 3.06 24.00
N LEU A 235 -17.61 2.39 22.87
CA LEU A 235 -16.65 1.54 22.16
C LEU A 235 -15.78 2.38 21.21
N GLU A 236 -14.51 2.47 21.52
CA GLU A 236 -13.53 3.07 20.62
C GLU A 236 -12.69 2.00 19.93
N LEU A 237 -12.65 2.05 18.61
CA LEU A 237 -11.87 1.16 17.76
C LEU A 237 -10.89 1.99 16.94
N ILE A 238 -9.61 1.63 17.01
CA ILE A 238 -8.54 2.21 16.21
C ILE A 238 -8.01 1.11 15.29
N THR A 239 -7.98 1.37 13.99
CA THR A 239 -7.50 0.41 13.00
C THR A 239 -6.20 0.92 12.36
N SER A 240 -5.22 0.05 12.20
CA SER A 240 -3.95 0.32 11.54
C SER A 240 -3.54 -0.84 10.64
N GLY A 241 -3.03 -0.54 9.48
CA GLY A 241 -2.55 -1.50 8.50
C GLY A 241 -3.00 -1.17 7.09
N LEU A 242 -2.19 -1.60 6.11
CA LEU A 242 -2.39 -1.27 4.70
C LEU A 242 -3.76 -1.71 4.15
N ILE A 243 -4.32 -2.82 4.67
CA ILE A 243 -5.64 -3.31 4.23
C ILE A 243 -6.76 -2.27 4.43
N PHE A 244 -6.71 -1.47 5.49
CA PHE A 244 -7.72 -0.44 5.75
C PHE A 244 -7.59 0.74 4.77
N HIS A 245 -6.36 1.16 4.47
CA HIS A 245 -6.09 2.18 3.45
C HIS A 245 -6.47 1.68 2.05
N ALA A 246 -6.12 0.44 1.71
CA ALA A 246 -6.49 -0.18 0.44
C ALA A 246 -8.02 -0.30 0.28
N ALA A 247 -8.72 -0.64 1.36
CA ALA A 247 -10.18 -0.74 1.34
C ALA A 247 -10.86 0.64 1.18
N GLU A 248 -10.36 1.68 1.83
CA GLU A 248 -10.87 3.04 1.65
C GLU A 248 -10.59 3.55 0.23
N GLY A 249 -9.37 3.34 -0.30
CA GLY A 249 -9.04 3.65 -1.69
C GLY A 249 -9.96 2.91 -2.69
N THR A 250 -10.22 1.63 -2.44
CA THR A 250 -11.19 0.84 -3.23
C THR A 250 -12.60 1.43 -3.18
N LYS A 251 -13.06 1.85 -2.01
CA LYS A 251 -14.37 2.47 -1.82
C LYS A 251 -14.47 3.80 -2.57
N ILE A 252 -13.44 4.64 -2.48
CA ILE A 252 -13.36 5.91 -3.22
C ILE A 252 -13.36 5.65 -4.72
N ALA A 253 -12.50 4.75 -5.22
CA ALA A 253 -12.46 4.40 -6.63
C ALA A 253 -13.83 3.90 -7.14
N LYS A 254 -14.49 3.01 -6.41
CA LYS A 254 -15.86 2.54 -6.75
C LYS A 254 -16.87 3.69 -6.76
N LYS A 255 -16.79 4.61 -5.79
CA LYS A 255 -17.65 5.78 -5.74
C LYS A 255 -17.40 6.70 -6.94
N GLU A 256 -16.18 6.96 -7.29
CA GLU A 256 -15.81 7.77 -8.46
C GLU A 256 -16.27 7.14 -9.76
N ILE A 257 -16.01 5.84 -9.97
CA ILE A 257 -16.51 5.11 -11.14
C ILE A 257 -18.04 5.23 -11.24
N SER A 258 -18.76 5.07 -10.14
CA SER A 258 -20.22 5.13 -10.15
C SER A 258 -20.74 6.56 -10.32
N THR A 259 -20.18 7.56 -9.65
CA THR A 259 -20.66 8.95 -9.71
C THR A 259 -20.26 9.65 -10.99
N VAL A 260 -18.98 9.57 -11.39
CA VAL A 260 -18.50 10.20 -12.62
C VAL A 260 -19.04 9.46 -13.83
N GLY A 261 -18.99 8.12 -13.83
CA GLY A 261 -19.52 7.28 -14.90
C GLY A 261 -21.03 7.44 -15.08
N ALA A 262 -21.82 7.33 -14.01
CA ALA A 262 -23.26 7.52 -14.07
C ALA A 262 -23.65 8.97 -14.37
N GLY A 263 -22.94 9.93 -13.79
CA GLY A 263 -23.15 11.36 -14.05
C GLY A 263 -22.88 11.74 -15.51
N SER A 264 -21.78 11.27 -16.09
CA SER A 264 -21.46 11.49 -17.51
C SER A 264 -22.46 10.81 -18.43
N LEU A 265 -22.86 9.57 -18.11
CA LEU A 265 -23.88 8.85 -18.88
C LEU A 265 -25.22 9.58 -18.82
N LEU A 266 -25.66 10.03 -17.65
CA LEU A 266 -26.87 10.81 -17.48
C LEU A 266 -26.82 12.12 -18.27
N ALA A 267 -25.70 12.84 -18.21
CA ALA A 267 -25.50 14.06 -18.98
C ALA A 267 -25.59 13.81 -20.49
N ILE A 268 -24.97 12.72 -20.99
CA ILE A 268 -25.06 12.31 -22.39
C ILE A 268 -26.51 11.97 -22.76
N VAL A 269 -27.21 11.19 -21.95
CA VAL A 269 -28.63 10.84 -22.18
C VAL A 269 -29.50 12.08 -22.25
N LEU A 270 -29.39 12.99 -21.28
CA LEU A 270 -30.15 14.25 -21.27
C LEU A 270 -29.84 15.10 -22.51
N LEU A 271 -28.57 15.23 -22.88
CA LEU A 271 -28.17 15.98 -24.07
C LEU A 271 -28.77 15.38 -25.35
N VAL A 272 -28.76 14.04 -25.48
CA VAL A 272 -29.37 13.34 -26.63
C VAL A 272 -30.88 13.60 -26.69
N LEU A 273 -31.57 13.50 -25.57
CA LEU A 273 -33.02 13.73 -25.48
C LEU A 273 -33.40 15.17 -25.83
N ILE A 274 -32.63 16.13 -25.35
CA ILE A 274 -32.89 17.57 -25.61
C ILE A 274 -32.58 17.94 -27.05
N VAL A 275 -31.43 17.48 -27.59
CA VAL A 275 -30.92 17.91 -28.92
C VAL A 275 -31.54 17.11 -30.04
N PHE A 276 -31.57 15.80 -29.93
CA PHE A 276 -31.96 14.94 -31.06
C PHE A 276 -33.42 14.49 -31.01
N ARG A 277 -34.05 14.44 -29.83
CA ARG A 277 -35.47 14.07 -29.62
C ARG A 277 -35.91 12.82 -30.40
N SER A 278 -35.01 11.84 -30.53
CA SER A 278 -35.22 10.65 -31.36
C SER A 278 -34.70 9.41 -30.64
N TRP A 279 -35.56 8.40 -30.52
CA TRP A 279 -35.23 7.13 -29.88
C TRP A 279 -34.12 6.37 -30.65
N SER A 280 -34.12 6.47 -32.00
CA SER A 280 -33.06 5.87 -32.81
C SER A 280 -31.69 6.50 -32.56
N SER A 281 -31.62 7.81 -32.32
CA SER A 281 -30.38 8.50 -31.94
C SER A 281 -29.87 8.03 -30.59
N PHE A 282 -30.78 7.84 -29.63
CA PHE A 282 -30.45 7.31 -28.31
C PHE A 282 -29.85 5.91 -28.40
N LEU A 283 -30.51 4.98 -29.11
CA LEU A 283 -30.01 3.62 -29.32
C LEU A 283 -28.65 3.60 -30.04
N PHE A 284 -28.45 4.47 -31.01
CA PHE A 284 -27.18 4.56 -31.73
C PHE A 284 -26.04 4.97 -30.81
N ILE A 285 -26.21 6.03 -30.03
CA ILE A 285 -25.20 6.49 -29.07
C ILE A 285 -24.95 5.41 -28.03
N GLY A 286 -26.01 4.80 -27.48
CA GLY A 286 -25.88 3.67 -26.54
C GLY A 286 -25.06 2.50 -27.11
N THR A 287 -25.28 2.16 -28.38
CA THR A 287 -24.49 1.11 -29.05
C THR A 287 -23.01 1.50 -29.19
N VAL A 288 -22.72 2.75 -29.54
CA VAL A 288 -21.34 3.25 -29.67
C VAL A 288 -20.64 3.24 -28.32
N LEU A 289 -21.29 3.72 -27.27
CA LEU A 289 -20.73 3.73 -25.91
C LEU A 289 -20.49 2.29 -25.40
N ALA A 290 -21.48 1.42 -25.55
CA ALA A 290 -21.36 0.03 -25.12
C ALA A 290 -20.23 -0.71 -25.86
N SER A 291 -20.18 -0.60 -27.20
CA SER A 291 -19.11 -1.22 -27.98
C SER A 291 -17.73 -0.69 -27.65
N SER A 292 -17.60 0.63 -27.49
CA SER A 292 -16.35 1.29 -27.07
C SER A 292 -15.85 0.75 -25.75
N THR A 293 -16.71 0.72 -24.72
CA THR A 293 -16.35 0.27 -23.37
C THR A 293 -16.01 -1.22 -23.34
N VAL A 294 -16.84 -2.06 -23.97
CA VAL A 294 -16.61 -3.52 -23.98
C VAL A 294 -15.31 -3.88 -24.70
N ILE A 295 -15.04 -3.26 -25.84
CA ILE A 295 -13.80 -3.52 -26.59
C ILE A 295 -12.60 -2.95 -25.81
N ALA A 296 -12.70 -1.77 -25.19
CA ALA A 296 -11.64 -1.22 -24.36
C ALA A 296 -11.26 -2.18 -23.22
N ILE A 297 -12.24 -2.70 -22.49
CA ILE A 297 -12.05 -3.68 -21.43
C ILE A 297 -11.42 -4.98 -21.98
N SER A 298 -11.98 -5.53 -23.05
CA SER A 298 -11.50 -6.78 -23.65
C SER A 298 -10.06 -6.68 -24.12
N VAL A 299 -9.72 -5.60 -24.84
CA VAL A 299 -8.36 -5.38 -25.35
C VAL A 299 -7.39 -5.16 -24.19
N THR A 300 -7.78 -4.45 -23.15
CA THR A 300 -6.93 -4.27 -21.97
C THR A 300 -6.59 -5.61 -21.30
N TRP A 301 -7.56 -6.55 -21.17
CA TRP A 301 -7.29 -7.91 -20.66
C TRP A 301 -6.46 -8.78 -21.60
N LEU A 302 -6.35 -8.47 -22.89
CA LEU A 302 -5.44 -9.17 -23.80
C LEU A 302 -3.96 -8.80 -23.56
N PHE A 303 -3.70 -7.58 -23.09
CA PHE A 303 -2.34 -7.08 -22.85
C PHE A 303 -1.92 -7.14 -21.39
N PHE A 304 -2.87 -7.17 -20.45
CA PHE A 304 -2.64 -7.20 -19.01
C PHE A 304 -3.49 -8.28 -18.35
N ASP A 305 -2.89 -9.03 -17.44
CA ASP A 305 -3.60 -10.11 -16.73
C ASP A 305 -4.74 -9.56 -15.85
N LYS A 306 -4.55 -8.37 -15.27
CA LYS A 306 -5.53 -7.70 -14.40
C LYS A 306 -5.79 -6.27 -14.85
N ILE A 307 -7.01 -5.77 -14.63
CA ILE A 307 -7.34 -4.36 -14.84
C ILE A 307 -7.36 -3.64 -13.52
N HIS A 308 -6.59 -2.56 -13.42
CA HIS A 308 -6.55 -1.73 -12.24
C HIS A 308 -7.81 -0.87 -12.11
N LEU A 309 -8.38 -0.76 -10.90
CA LEU A 309 -9.60 0.03 -10.66
C LEU A 309 -9.41 1.51 -11.04
N VAL A 310 -8.21 2.06 -10.86
CA VAL A 310 -7.88 3.43 -11.28
C VAL A 310 -7.98 3.59 -12.80
N THR A 311 -7.58 2.58 -13.58
CA THR A 311 -7.75 2.61 -15.05
C THR A 311 -9.23 2.71 -15.44
N LEU A 312 -10.12 2.00 -14.73
CA LEU A 312 -11.57 2.10 -14.96
C LEU A 312 -12.13 3.45 -14.53
N ALA A 313 -11.65 4.00 -13.41
CA ALA A 313 -12.06 5.32 -12.92
C ALA A 313 -11.72 6.42 -13.95
N PHE A 314 -10.48 6.50 -14.38
CA PHE A 314 -10.05 7.42 -15.42
C PHE A 314 -10.66 7.08 -16.80
N GLY A 315 -10.86 5.79 -17.07
CA GLY A 315 -11.47 5.29 -18.29
C GLY A 315 -12.93 5.75 -18.47
N SER A 316 -13.61 6.16 -17.41
CA SER A 316 -14.97 6.74 -17.51
C SER A 316 -15.01 8.00 -18.39
N THR A 317 -13.88 8.72 -18.54
CA THR A 317 -13.76 9.85 -19.47
C THR A 317 -13.88 9.45 -20.94
N LEU A 318 -13.57 8.18 -21.27
CA LEU A 318 -13.76 7.60 -22.61
C LEU A 318 -15.21 7.73 -23.08
N LEU A 319 -16.19 7.64 -22.17
CA LEU A 319 -17.61 7.77 -22.52
C LEU A 319 -17.90 9.12 -23.18
N GLY A 320 -17.33 10.21 -22.66
CA GLY A 320 -17.48 11.55 -23.27
C GLY A 320 -16.87 11.60 -24.67
N LEU A 321 -15.63 11.13 -24.81
CA LEU A 321 -14.89 11.16 -26.07
C LEU A 321 -15.56 10.25 -27.14
N ALA A 322 -16.06 9.08 -26.76
CA ALA A 322 -16.78 8.18 -27.66
C ALA A 322 -18.13 8.77 -28.10
N ALA A 323 -18.83 9.49 -27.22
CA ALA A 323 -20.09 10.17 -27.55
C ALA A 323 -19.90 11.25 -28.62
N ASP A 324 -18.77 11.97 -28.61
CA ASP A 324 -18.50 13.05 -29.57
C ASP A 324 -18.56 12.56 -31.01
N TYR A 325 -18.03 11.40 -31.33
CA TYR A 325 -18.11 10.83 -32.69
C TYR A 325 -19.56 10.60 -33.11
N SER A 326 -20.39 10.15 -32.20
CA SER A 326 -21.82 9.94 -32.43
C SER A 326 -22.55 11.27 -32.63
N PHE A 327 -22.24 12.28 -31.84
CA PHE A 327 -22.84 13.62 -31.96
C PHE A 327 -22.49 14.26 -33.30
N HIS A 328 -21.23 14.18 -33.73
CA HIS A 328 -20.81 14.70 -35.04
C HIS A 328 -21.56 14.01 -36.17
N PHE A 329 -21.70 12.67 -36.10
CA PHE A 329 -22.44 11.91 -37.11
C PHE A 329 -23.92 12.30 -37.13
N LEU A 330 -24.59 12.30 -35.99
CA LEU A 330 -26.03 12.61 -35.90
C LEU A 330 -26.35 14.06 -36.28
N ALA A 331 -25.53 15.02 -35.90
CA ALA A 331 -25.69 16.41 -36.26
C ALA A 331 -25.59 16.60 -37.78
N LYS A 332 -24.59 15.97 -38.41
CA LYS A 332 -24.41 16.04 -39.87
C LYS A 332 -25.49 15.26 -40.59
N PHE A 333 -25.93 14.11 -40.08
CA PHE A 333 -27.03 13.30 -40.64
C PHE A 333 -28.36 14.10 -40.66
N LYS A 334 -28.68 14.81 -39.58
CA LYS A 334 -29.86 15.68 -39.53
C LYS A 334 -29.81 16.77 -40.62
N ALA A 335 -28.61 17.29 -40.90
CA ALA A 335 -28.43 18.32 -41.93
C ALA A 335 -28.47 17.78 -43.36
N THR A 336 -27.97 16.57 -43.59
CA THR A 336 -27.88 15.97 -44.97
C THR A 336 -29.10 15.11 -45.33
N GLY A 337 -29.78 14.50 -44.34
CA GLY A 337 -30.86 13.57 -44.51
C GLY A 337 -30.47 12.20 -45.10
N ASP A 338 -29.18 11.99 -45.47
CA ASP A 338 -28.66 10.76 -46.05
C ASP A 338 -27.44 10.26 -45.28
N SER A 339 -27.55 9.05 -44.67
CA SER A 339 -26.52 8.47 -43.79
C SER A 339 -25.23 8.11 -44.53
N ILE A 340 -25.32 7.71 -45.81
CA ILE A 340 -24.16 7.34 -46.63
C ILE A 340 -23.38 8.58 -47.02
N ILE A 341 -24.09 9.65 -47.42
CA ILE A 341 -23.46 10.96 -47.72
C ILE A 341 -22.79 11.49 -46.45
N THR A 342 -23.48 11.43 -45.33
CA THR A 342 -22.94 11.84 -44.03
C THR A 342 -21.63 11.13 -43.68
N ARG A 343 -21.62 9.78 -43.78
CA ARG A 343 -20.41 8.98 -43.53
C ARG A 343 -19.25 9.44 -44.42
N ASN A 344 -19.50 9.60 -45.76
CA ASN A 344 -18.43 9.96 -46.68
C ASN A 344 -17.87 11.36 -46.44
N LEU A 345 -18.70 12.31 -46.00
CA LEU A 345 -18.28 13.66 -45.62
C LEU A 345 -17.46 13.67 -44.35
N LEU A 346 -17.81 12.82 -43.38
CA LEU A 346 -17.15 12.81 -42.08
C LEU A 346 -15.95 11.85 -42.01
N LEU A 347 -15.85 10.87 -42.93
CA LEU A 347 -14.86 9.79 -42.87
C LEU A 347 -13.43 10.32 -42.65
N LYS A 348 -12.99 11.25 -43.50
CA LYS A 348 -11.62 11.78 -43.40
C LYS A 348 -11.39 12.52 -42.08
N GLY A 349 -12.33 13.38 -41.67
CA GLY A 349 -12.22 14.15 -40.44
C GLY A 349 -12.24 13.27 -39.20
N LEU A 350 -13.19 12.29 -39.10
CA LEU A 350 -13.26 11.38 -37.97
C LEU A 350 -12.04 10.49 -37.87
N VAL A 351 -11.56 9.92 -38.97
CA VAL A 351 -10.39 9.04 -38.98
C VAL A 351 -9.14 9.78 -38.54
N VAL A 352 -8.88 10.99 -39.13
CA VAL A 352 -7.71 11.78 -38.76
C VAL A 352 -7.76 12.20 -37.28
N SER A 353 -8.92 12.69 -36.82
CA SER A 353 -9.10 13.04 -35.40
C SER A 353 -8.89 11.85 -34.47
N THR A 354 -9.47 10.70 -34.82
CA THR A 354 -9.29 9.46 -34.03
C THR A 354 -7.84 9.02 -34.00
N LEU A 355 -7.15 8.98 -35.14
CA LEU A 355 -5.74 8.62 -35.21
C LEU A 355 -4.87 9.58 -34.38
N SER A 356 -5.10 10.88 -34.49
CA SER A 356 -4.39 11.87 -33.69
C SER A 356 -4.57 11.62 -32.18
N SER A 357 -5.80 11.35 -31.75
CA SER A 357 -6.09 11.03 -30.34
C SER A 357 -5.45 9.71 -29.93
N ILE A 358 -5.56 8.67 -30.76
CA ILE A 358 -4.93 7.36 -30.48
C ILE A 358 -3.41 7.52 -30.33
N PHE A 359 -2.74 8.24 -31.24
CA PHE A 359 -1.30 8.47 -31.14
C PHE A 359 -0.93 9.23 -29.86
N ALA A 360 -1.72 10.23 -29.47
CA ALA A 360 -1.49 10.97 -28.24
C ALA A 360 -1.58 10.06 -27.00
N TYR A 361 -2.58 9.17 -26.94
CA TYR A 361 -2.69 8.21 -25.84
C TYR A 361 -1.62 7.11 -25.91
N LEU A 362 -1.30 6.56 -27.08
CA LEU A 362 -0.26 5.56 -27.23
C LEU A 362 1.13 6.08 -26.87
N PHE A 363 1.35 7.39 -26.92
CA PHE A 363 2.59 8.00 -26.43
C PHE A 363 2.80 7.72 -24.93
N LEU A 364 1.72 7.56 -24.14
CA LEU A 364 1.81 7.18 -22.73
C LEU A 364 2.37 5.77 -22.50
N LEU A 365 2.45 4.91 -23.52
CA LEU A 365 3.11 3.59 -23.41
C LEU A 365 4.62 3.72 -23.14
N PHE A 366 5.23 4.82 -23.52
CA PHE A 366 6.65 5.10 -23.24
C PHE A 366 6.88 5.56 -21.79
N SER A 367 5.80 5.79 -21.03
CA SER A 367 5.89 6.11 -19.62
C SER A 367 6.40 4.89 -18.83
N PRO A 368 7.26 5.08 -17.82
CA PRO A 368 7.67 3.99 -16.93
C PRO A 368 6.54 3.52 -15.99
N PHE A 369 5.39 4.18 -15.98
CA PHE A 369 4.27 3.88 -15.09
C PHE A 369 3.30 2.85 -15.70
N PRO A 370 3.19 1.62 -15.16
CA PRO A 370 2.30 0.59 -15.68
C PRO A 370 0.82 1.03 -15.76
N GLY A 371 0.38 1.85 -14.79
CA GLY A 371 -0.98 2.39 -14.79
C GLY A 371 -1.28 3.30 -15.99
N LEU A 372 -0.33 4.14 -16.41
CA LEU A 372 -0.48 4.99 -17.60
C LEU A 372 -0.43 4.15 -18.89
N GLN A 373 0.38 3.10 -18.94
CA GLN A 373 0.41 2.16 -20.07
C GLN A 373 -0.93 1.45 -20.21
N GLN A 374 -1.50 0.97 -19.12
CA GLN A 374 -2.81 0.30 -19.13
C GLN A 374 -3.92 1.26 -19.55
N PHE A 375 -3.94 2.48 -19.00
CA PHE A 375 -4.88 3.53 -19.38
C PHE A 375 -4.77 3.89 -20.86
N SER A 376 -3.55 3.98 -21.39
CA SER A 376 -3.27 4.24 -22.80
C SER A 376 -3.97 3.21 -23.72
N ILE A 377 -3.77 1.92 -23.46
CA ILE A 377 -4.37 0.84 -24.26
C ILE A 377 -5.89 0.86 -24.14
N PHE A 378 -6.40 1.09 -22.93
CA PHE A 378 -7.85 1.17 -22.67
C PHE A 378 -8.50 2.27 -23.52
N VAL A 379 -7.97 3.50 -23.47
CA VAL A 379 -8.56 4.64 -24.18
C VAL A 379 -8.34 4.51 -25.69
N ALA A 380 -7.15 4.16 -26.15
CA ALA A 380 -6.84 4.03 -27.57
C ALA A 380 -7.74 3.00 -28.26
N SER A 381 -7.91 1.81 -27.66
CA SER A 381 -8.78 0.75 -28.20
C SER A 381 -10.26 1.12 -28.16
N GLY A 382 -10.70 1.79 -27.09
CA GLY A 382 -12.07 2.30 -26.99
C GLY A 382 -12.41 3.38 -28.02
N LEU A 383 -11.50 4.33 -28.26
CA LEU A 383 -11.69 5.36 -29.30
C LEU A 383 -11.73 4.74 -30.71
N ALA A 384 -10.83 3.78 -31.00
CA ALA A 384 -10.85 3.05 -32.25
C ALA A 384 -12.19 2.34 -32.45
N ALA A 385 -12.68 1.64 -31.43
CA ALA A 385 -13.96 0.95 -31.45
C ALA A 385 -15.15 1.89 -31.66
N ALA A 386 -15.16 3.04 -30.98
CA ALA A 386 -16.18 4.07 -31.14
C ALA A 386 -16.24 4.59 -32.59
N CYS A 387 -15.09 4.97 -33.16
CA CYS A 387 -14.97 5.46 -34.52
C CYS A 387 -15.45 4.40 -35.53
N ILE A 388 -14.97 3.17 -35.40
CA ILE A 388 -15.38 2.04 -36.27
C ILE A 388 -16.89 1.79 -36.17
N THR A 389 -17.44 1.79 -34.95
CA THR A 389 -18.89 1.61 -34.73
C THR A 389 -19.71 2.70 -35.42
N VAL A 390 -19.31 3.96 -35.28
CA VAL A 390 -19.99 5.08 -35.94
C VAL A 390 -19.96 4.94 -37.46
N LEU A 391 -18.81 4.58 -38.03
CA LEU A 391 -18.62 4.46 -39.48
C LEU A 391 -19.33 3.24 -40.07
N ILE A 392 -19.52 2.17 -39.31
CA ILE A 392 -20.16 0.92 -39.75
C ILE A 392 -21.67 0.95 -39.51
N ILE A 393 -22.11 1.36 -38.32
CA ILE A 393 -23.52 1.34 -37.93
C ILE A 393 -24.26 2.61 -38.38
N GLY A 394 -23.58 3.76 -38.41
CA GLY A 394 -24.16 5.02 -38.88
C GLY A 394 -24.87 4.95 -40.22
N PRO A 395 -24.30 4.30 -41.28
CA PRO A 395 -24.97 4.13 -42.59
C PRO A 395 -26.27 3.36 -42.57
N LEU A 396 -26.59 2.61 -41.51
CA LEU A 396 -27.83 1.86 -41.37
C LEU A 396 -29.04 2.74 -41.05
N PHE A 397 -28.85 4.00 -40.72
CA PHE A 397 -29.96 4.94 -40.53
C PHE A 397 -30.74 5.14 -41.82
N LYS A 398 -32.07 5.03 -41.71
CA LYS A 398 -32.95 5.29 -42.85
C LYS A 398 -32.89 6.77 -43.26
N LYS A 399 -33.04 7.02 -44.55
CA LYS A 399 -33.17 8.40 -45.09
C LYS A 399 -34.27 9.14 -44.36
N SER A 400 -33.98 10.40 -44.02
CA SER A 400 -34.93 11.29 -43.37
C SER A 400 -34.92 12.64 -44.13
N SER A 401 -36.02 13.36 -44.06
CA SER A 401 -36.04 14.74 -44.58
C SER A 401 -35.00 15.57 -43.81
N PRO A 402 -34.21 16.42 -44.52
CA PRO A 402 -33.28 17.34 -43.85
C PRO A 402 -34.08 18.28 -42.94
N ASN A 403 -33.81 18.23 -41.66
CA ASN A 403 -34.39 19.11 -40.67
C ASN A 403 -33.28 19.84 -39.91
N SER A 404 -33.42 21.14 -39.75
CA SER A 404 -32.56 21.87 -38.84
C SER A 404 -32.86 21.45 -37.41
N ILE A 405 -31.83 21.22 -36.62
CA ILE A 405 -31.97 20.95 -35.19
C ILE A 405 -32.52 22.21 -34.53
N GLU A 406 -33.71 22.13 -33.89
CA GLU A 406 -34.33 23.30 -33.21
C GLU A 406 -33.39 23.93 -32.18
N PHE A 407 -32.67 23.09 -31.46
CA PHE A 407 -31.65 23.53 -30.51
C PHE A 407 -30.56 24.33 -31.20
N GLY A 408 -30.16 23.98 -32.42
CA GLY A 408 -29.21 24.76 -33.21
C GLY A 408 -29.70 26.15 -33.54
N ARG A 409 -31.00 26.34 -33.72
CA ARG A 409 -31.61 27.67 -33.90
C ARG A 409 -31.54 28.49 -32.62
N VAL A 410 -31.89 27.92 -31.47
CA VAL A 410 -31.85 28.60 -30.17
C VAL A 410 -30.40 28.95 -29.82
N PHE A 411 -29.49 27.99 -29.97
CA PHE A 411 -28.05 28.16 -29.73
C PHE A 411 -27.44 29.22 -30.64
N ASN A 412 -27.77 29.17 -31.92
CA ASN A 412 -27.28 30.15 -32.90
C ASN A 412 -27.87 31.55 -32.61
N SER A 413 -29.13 31.65 -32.18
CA SER A 413 -29.74 32.90 -31.77
C SER A 413 -29.02 33.51 -30.56
N PHE A 414 -28.58 32.72 -29.62
CA PHE A 414 -27.86 33.17 -28.42
C PHE A 414 -26.40 33.53 -28.74
N PHE A 415 -25.69 32.67 -29.47
CA PHE A 415 -24.26 32.83 -29.72
C PHE A 415 -23.93 33.71 -30.95
N LYS A 416 -24.85 33.86 -31.93
CA LYS A 416 -24.64 34.68 -33.09
C LYS A 416 -24.27 36.14 -32.75
N PRO A 417 -24.96 36.85 -31.84
CA PRO A 417 -24.56 38.20 -31.46
C PRO A 417 -23.20 38.23 -30.73
N LEU A 418 -22.88 37.19 -29.94
CA LEU A 418 -21.59 37.08 -29.28
C LEU A 418 -20.46 36.88 -30.30
N TYR A 419 -20.66 35.98 -31.27
CA TYR A 419 -19.72 35.72 -32.37
C TYR A 419 -19.50 36.95 -33.26
N ILE A 420 -20.57 37.67 -33.62
CA ILE A 420 -20.47 38.89 -34.41
C ILE A 420 -19.70 39.97 -33.64
N ARG A 421 -19.98 40.16 -32.34
CA ARG A 421 -19.22 41.07 -31.48
C ARG A 421 -17.75 40.66 -31.37
N ALA A 422 -17.48 39.36 -31.23
CA ALA A 422 -16.13 38.81 -31.20
C ALA A 422 -15.40 39.04 -32.53
N ALA A 423 -16.07 38.80 -33.65
CA ALA A 423 -15.50 39.00 -34.98
C ALA A 423 -15.22 40.46 -35.31
N THR A 424 -16.04 41.38 -34.80
CA THR A 424 -15.86 42.84 -35.01
C THR A 424 -14.87 43.48 -34.04
N LYS A 425 -14.72 42.90 -32.81
CA LYS A 425 -13.79 43.40 -31.78
C LYS A 425 -12.66 42.41 -31.50
N ARG A 426 -11.91 42.02 -32.56
CA ARG A 426 -10.82 41.01 -32.44
C ARG A 426 -9.73 41.43 -31.45
N GLY A 427 -9.35 42.71 -31.40
CA GLY A 427 -8.29 43.23 -30.55
C GLY A 427 -8.53 42.98 -29.06
N PRO A 428 -9.63 43.48 -28.47
CA PRO A 428 -9.88 43.28 -27.03
C PRO A 428 -10.03 41.81 -26.63
N ILE A 429 -10.59 40.95 -27.49
CA ILE A 429 -10.73 39.52 -27.19
C ILE A 429 -9.36 38.82 -27.19
N LEU A 430 -8.49 39.16 -28.11
CA LEU A 430 -7.13 38.63 -28.16
C LEU A 430 -6.32 39.09 -26.95
N VAL A 431 -6.48 40.37 -26.53
CA VAL A 431 -5.84 40.89 -25.32
C VAL A 431 -6.35 40.17 -24.06
N VAL A 432 -7.67 39.97 -23.92
CA VAL A 432 -8.23 39.22 -22.79
C VAL A 432 -7.77 37.78 -22.81
N GLY A 433 -7.75 37.10 -23.95
CA GLY A 433 -7.23 35.73 -24.08
C GLY A 433 -5.76 35.62 -23.67
N LEU A 434 -4.91 36.55 -24.17
CA LEU A 434 -3.50 36.61 -23.78
C LEU A 434 -3.32 36.92 -22.29
N ALA A 435 -4.12 37.85 -21.73
CA ALA A 435 -4.07 38.16 -20.30
C ALA A 435 -4.45 36.97 -19.44
N VAL A 436 -5.52 36.23 -19.78
CA VAL A 436 -5.92 34.99 -19.07
C VAL A 436 -4.84 33.93 -19.17
N THR A 437 -4.26 33.74 -20.37
CA THR A 437 -3.15 32.78 -20.56
C THR A 437 -1.94 33.18 -19.74
N PHE A 438 -1.56 34.45 -19.74
CA PHE A 438 -0.43 34.97 -18.98
C PHE A 438 -0.66 34.83 -17.46
N LEU A 439 -1.87 35.13 -16.97
CA LEU A 439 -2.25 34.95 -15.58
C LEU A 439 -2.23 33.46 -15.18
N ALA A 440 -2.72 32.57 -16.05
CA ALA A 440 -2.68 31.13 -15.81
C ALA A 440 -1.23 30.62 -15.77
N MET A 441 -0.37 31.00 -16.71
CA MET A 441 1.06 30.66 -16.71
C MET A 441 1.78 31.25 -15.51
N GLY A 442 1.48 32.50 -15.14
CA GLY A 442 2.03 33.14 -13.94
C GLY A 442 1.64 32.40 -12.66
N ASN A 443 0.41 31.95 -12.56
CA ASN A 443 -0.07 31.17 -11.40
C ASN A 443 0.62 29.80 -11.30
N ILE A 444 0.80 29.10 -12.42
CA ILE A 444 1.55 27.83 -12.49
C ILE A 444 3.02 28.05 -12.09
N TYR A 445 3.63 29.13 -12.61
CA TYR A 445 5.03 29.44 -12.28
C TYR A 445 5.23 29.82 -10.81
N LEU A 446 4.31 30.60 -10.22
CA LEU A 446 4.40 31.05 -8.82
C LEU A 446 4.09 29.95 -7.80
N LYS A 447 3.14 29.06 -8.11
CA LYS A 447 2.79 27.96 -7.19
C LYS A 447 3.72 26.77 -7.32
N GLY A 448 4.45 26.64 -8.44
CA GLY A 448 5.22 25.45 -8.74
C GLY A 448 4.34 24.22 -9.00
N VAL A 449 5.00 23.10 -9.26
CA VAL A 449 4.36 21.79 -9.31
C VAL A 449 4.78 21.05 -8.07
N ASP A 450 3.82 20.54 -7.32
CA ASP A 450 4.07 19.74 -6.14
C ASP A 450 4.05 18.27 -6.55
N ASP A 451 5.22 17.64 -6.51
CA ASP A 451 5.40 16.22 -6.85
C ASP A 451 5.33 15.32 -5.59
N ASP A 452 4.92 15.87 -4.43
CA ASP A 452 4.82 15.11 -3.18
C ASP A 452 3.69 14.08 -3.26
N ILE A 453 4.11 12.80 -3.34
CA ILE A 453 3.21 11.65 -3.40
C ILE A 453 2.24 11.56 -2.21
N ARG A 454 2.58 12.18 -1.08
CA ARG A 454 1.71 12.18 0.11
C ARG A 454 0.38 12.84 -0.17
N GLN A 455 0.31 13.76 -1.14
CA GLN A 455 -0.93 14.39 -1.58
C GLN A 455 -1.85 13.45 -2.38
N LEU A 456 -1.30 12.36 -2.93
CA LEU A 456 -2.08 11.30 -3.58
C LEU A 456 -2.76 10.36 -2.56
N ASN A 457 -2.46 10.53 -1.26
CA ASN A 457 -3.12 9.76 -0.23
C ASN A 457 -4.58 10.20 -0.10
N THR A 458 -5.47 9.40 -0.63
CA THR A 458 -6.93 9.61 -0.60
C THR A 458 -7.59 9.06 0.66
N SER A 459 -6.79 8.59 1.65
CA SER A 459 -7.33 8.09 2.91
C SER A 459 -8.07 9.20 3.64
N GLY A 460 -9.30 8.91 4.09
CA GLY A 460 -10.10 9.88 4.84
C GLY A 460 -9.44 10.28 6.15
N ASP A 461 -9.71 11.50 6.63
CA ASP A 461 -9.12 12.07 7.85
C ASP A 461 -9.25 11.12 9.06
N PHE A 462 -10.36 10.43 9.19
CA PHE A 462 -10.60 9.45 10.25
C PHE A 462 -9.57 8.31 10.26
N LEU A 463 -9.21 7.78 9.08
CA LEU A 463 -8.24 6.69 8.99
C LEU A 463 -6.82 7.19 9.28
N LEU A 464 -6.48 8.40 8.85
CA LEU A 464 -5.21 9.04 9.17
C LEU A 464 -5.06 9.35 10.66
N GLU A 465 -6.13 9.79 11.32
CA GLU A 465 -6.15 9.99 12.77
C GLU A 465 -6.02 8.67 13.53
N SER A 466 -6.75 7.63 13.10
CA SER A 466 -6.64 6.28 13.64
C SER A 466 -5.20 5.75 13.52
N GLU A 467 -4.58 5.91 12.36
CA GLU A 467 -3.18 5.50 12.15
C GLU A 467 -2.22 6.26 13.06
N LYS A 468 -2.35 7.58 13.18
CA LYS A 468 -1.53 8.39 14.10
C LYS A 468 -1.71 7.97 15.56
N LYS A 469 -2.95 7.68 15.98
CA LYS A 469 -3.23 7.24 17.35
C LYS A 469 -2.67 5.84 17.60
N ALA A 470 -2.82 4.92 16.65
CA ALA A 470 -2.21 3.60 16.70
C ALA A 470 -0.67 3.69 16.79
N GLN A 471 -0.05 4.53 15.97
CA GLN A 471 1.40 4.76 15.98
C GLN A 471 1.86 5.32 17.32
N LYS A 472 1.11 6.24 17.93
CA LYS A 472 1.45 6.79 19.26
C LYS A 472 1.41 5.72 20.35
N LEU A 473 0.42 4.81 20.30
CA LEU A 473 0.26 3.75 21.29
C LEU A 473 1.26 2.60 21.10
N LEU A 474 1.45 2.15 19.86
CA LEU A 474 2.28 1.00 19.53
C LEU A 474 3.76 1.32 19.39
N GLY A 475 4.10 2.61 19.31
CA GLY A 475 5.43 3.10 18.95
C GLY A 475 5.58 3.26 17.44
N ASN A 476 6.21 4.36 17.04
CA ASN A 476 6.40 4.75 15.66
C ASN A 476 7.59 4.02 15.05
N PHE A 477 7.36 2.94 14.28
CA PHE A 477 8.36 2.46 13.34
C PHE A 477 8.02 2.95 11.94
N SER A 478 8.90 3.75 11.34
CA SER A 478 8.76 4.13 9.94
C SER A 478 9.03 2.91 9.07
N LYS A 479 7.99 2.37 8.45
CA LYS A 479 8.13 1.34 7.42
C LYS A 479 8.65 1.92 6.08
N GLN A 480 8.69 3.23 5.97
CA GLN A 480 9.07 3.95 4.75
C GLN A 480 10.57 4.29 4.70
N ARG A 481 11.24 4.29 5.86
CA ARG A 481 12.65 4.62 6.01
C ARG A 481 13.38 3.50 6.70
N TYR A 482 14.41 2.98 6.05
CA TYR A 482 15.19 1.87 6.60
C TYR A 482 16.61 1.86 6.03
N PHE A 483 17.52 1.21 6.73
CA PHE A 483 18.77 0.78 6.16
C PHE A 483 18.61 -0.61 5.56
N PHE A 484 19.10 -0.76 4.36
CA PHE A 484 19.21 -2.01 3.66
C PHE A 484 20.64 -2.52 3.75
N ILE A 485 20.81 -3.78 4.18
CA ILE A 485 22.10 -4.38 4.48
C ILE A 485 22.26 -5.63 3.63
N GLU A 486 23.37 -5.73 2.90
CA GLU A 486 23.75 -6.89 2.11
C GLU A 486 25.08 -7.43 2.58
N GLY A 487 25.26 -8.76 2.52
CA GLY A 487 26.50 -9.43 2.86
C GLY A 487 26.73 -10.69 2.01
N LYS A 488 27.96 -11.20 1.99
CA LYS A 488 28.30 -12.46 1.31
C LYS A 488 27.78 -13.68 2.07
N SER A 489 27.54 -13.52 3.37
CA SER A 489 27.00 -14.56 4.24
C SER A 489 26.03 -13.97 5.25
N GLN A 490 25.21 -14.82 5.86
CA GLN A 490 24.30 -14.44 6.94
C GLN A 490 25.03 -13.83 8.14
N GLN A 491 26.23 -14.33 8.47
CA GLN A 491 27.03 -13.80 9.57
C GLN A 491 27.54 -12.39 9.26
N GLU A 492 28.01 -12.17 8.05
CA GLU A 492 28.46 -10.83 7.63
C GLU A 492 27.33 -9.81 7.68
N VAL A 493 26.10 -10.21 7.32
CA VAL A 493 24.91 -9.34 7.43
C VAL A 493 24.63 -8.98 8.88
N LEU A 494 24.71 -9.95 9.81
CA LEU A 494 24.51 -9.70 11.24
C LEU A 494 25.59 -8.79 11.80
N GLU A 495 26.88 -9.03 11.49
CA GLU A 495 28.00 -8.21 11.93
C GLU A 495 27.88 -6.77 11.41
N ARG A 496 27.51 -6.59 10.14
CA ARG A 496 27.24 -5.24 9.58
C ARG A 496 26.04 -4.57 10.25
N THR A 497 25.03 -5.33 10.61
CA THR A 497 23.87 -4.81 11.32
C THR A 497 24.26 -4.31 12.73
N GLU A 498 25.08 -5.08 13.44
CA GLU A 498 25.62 -4.70 14.75
C GLU A 498 26.51 -3.46 14.66
N LEU A 499 27.36 -3.38 13.63
CA LEU A 499 28.20 -2.22 13.37
C LEU A 499 27.35 -0.97 13.09
N LEU A 500 26.29 -1.09 12.27
CA LEU A 500 25.36 -0.01 12.01
C LEU A 500 24.71 0.49 13.30
N GLN A 501 24.22 -0.43 14.13
CA GLN A 501 23.58 -0.08 15.41
C GLN A 501 24.57 0.64 16.35
N TYR A 502 25.82 0.19 16.39
CA TYR A 502 26.85 0.83 17.17
C TYR A 502 27.14 2.25 16.68
N GLU A 503 27.30 2.48 15.38
CA GLU A 503 27.51 3.81 14.81
C GLU A 503 26.30 4.72 15.02
N LEU A 504 25.10 4.21 14.84
CA LEU A 504 23.87 4.96 15.09
C LEU A 504 23.75 5.36 16.57
N SER A 505 24.14 4.49 17.51
CA SER A 505 24.13 4.79 18.94
C SER A 505 25.13 5.89 19.33
N ARG A 506 26.25 6.03 18.60
CA ARG A 506 27.25 7.10 18.80
C ARG A 506 26.81 8.47 18.30
N ILE A 507 26.01 8.49 17.24
CA ILE A 507 25.53 9.73 16.60
C ILE A 507 24.33 10.30 17.37
N GLN A 508 23.69 9.50 18.21
CA GLN A 508 22.57 9.98 19.02
C GLN A 508 23.01 11.11 19.98
N PRO A 509 22.48 12.32 19.79
CA PRO A 509 22.73 13.38 20.77
C PRO A 509 22.03 13.05 22.08
N LEU A 510 22.55 13.60 23.14
CA LEU A 510 22.19 13.61 24.57
C LEU A 510 20.68 13.80 24.91
N HIS A 511 19.78 13.80 23.95
CA HIS A 511 18.39 14.23 24.09
C HIS A 511 17.35 13.07 24.09
N PHE A 512 17.78 11.81 23.97
CA PHE A 512 16.86 10.68 24.06
C PHE A 512 17.02 9.96 25.40
N PRO A 513 15.93 9.59 26.08
CA PRO A 513 16.04 8.74 27.25
C PRO A 513 16.73 7.44 26.83
N LYS A 514 17.79 7.08 27.58
CA LYS A 514 18.67 5.91 27.32
C LYS A 514 17.97 4.55 27.25
N THR A 515 16.65 4.51 27.43
CA THR A 515 15.83 3.30 27.55
C THR A 515 14.96 2.98 26.35
N GLN A 516 14.95 3.81 25.29
CA GLN A 516 14.14 3.52 24.10
C GLN A 516 15.00 3.01 22.96
N GLU A 517 14.76 1.76 22.54
CA GLU A 517 15.30 1.23 21.29
C GLU A 517 14.74 2.04 20.11
N ILE A 518 15.65 2.67 19.36
CA ILE A 518 15.32 3.52 18.22
C ILE A 518 15.26 2.70 16.92
N PHE A 519 15.71 1.44 16.99
CA PHE A 519 15.86 0.56 15.84
C PHE A 519 15.10 -0.74 16.02
N TYR A 520 14.49 -1.18 14.95
CA TYR A 520 13.96 -2.53 14.83
C TYR A 520 14.87 -3.32 13.90
N SER A 521 15.58 -4.29 14.44
CA SER A 521 16.67 -4.99 13.77
C SER A 521 16.58 -6.50 14.02
N PRO A 522 17.03 -7.32 13.07
CA PRO A 522 17.08 -8.77 13.28
C PRO A 522 18.06 -9.19 14.38
N THR A 523 19.09 -8.38 14.68
CA THR A 523 20.04 -8.65 15.76
C THR A 523 19.42 -8.57 17.15
N ALA A 524 18.23 -7.99 17.28
CA ALA A 524 17.42 -8.09 18.49
C ALA A 524 16.94 -9.53 18.78
N ALA A 525 16.78 -10.37 17.73
CA ALA A 525 16.40 -11.77 17.88
C ALA A 525 17.60 -12.72 17.79
N ILE A 526 18.63 -12.38 17.02
CA ILE A 526 19.81 -13.21 16.82
C ILE A 526 21.06 -12.36 16.58
N PRO A 527 21.97 -12.27 17.55
CA PRO A 527 23.29 -11.65 17.35
C PRO A 527 24.17 -12.49 16.43
N SER A 528 25.21 -11.90 15.85
CA SER A 528 26.23 -12.64 15.10
C SER A 528 26.92 -13.69 16.00
N LEU A 529 27.46 -14.77 15.41
CA LEU A 529 28.24 -15.76 16.17
C LEU A 529 29.46 -15.13 16.86
N HIS A 530 30.03 -14.10 16.25
CA HIS A 530 31.12 -13.36 16.87
C HIS A 530 30.65 -12.69 18.15
N GLN A 531 29.50 -11.99 18.12
CA GLN A 531 28.94 -11.32 19.31
C GLN A 531 28.48 -12.33 20.37
N GLN A 532 27.87 -13.46 19.96
CA GLN A 532 27.50 -14.53 20.89
C GLN A 532 28.72 -15.07 21.66
N LYS A 533 29.86 -15.23 20.99
CA LYS A 533 31.12 -15.65 21.64
C LYS A 533 31.63 -14.59 22.63
N LEU A 534 31.61 -13.33 22.24
CA LEU A 534 32.02 -12.23 23.13
C LEU A 534 31.11 -12.16 24.37
N ASP A 535 29.82 -12.32 24.21
CA ASP A 535 28.84 -12.31 25.30
C ASP A 535 29.07 -13.50 26.24
N TYR A 536 29.31 -14.69 25.67
CA TYR A 536 29.64 -15.88 26.45
C TYR A 536 30.92 -15.71 27.29
N GLU A 537 32.00 -15.18 26.69
CA GLU A 537 33.25 -14.96 27.43
C GLU A 537 33.08 -13.88 28.51
N LEU A 538 32.30 -12.84 28.27
CA LEU A 538 31.98 -11.81 29.26
C LEU A 538 31.20 -12.40 30.44
N ILE A 539 30.17 -13.20 30.16
CA ILE A 539 29.36 -13.88 31.19
C ILE A 539 30.25 -14.85 31.98
N LYS A 540 31.10 -15.64 31.30
CA LYS A 540 32.05 -16.55 31.93
C LYS A 540 32.97 -15.82 32.90
N LEU A 541 33.59 -14.73 32.44
CA LEU A 541 34.54 -13.96 33.25
C LEU A 541 33.88 -13.27 34.45
N LYS A 542 32.71 -12.63 34.24
CA LYS A 542 32.08 -11.80 35.24
C LYS A 542 31.19 -12.54 36.22
N ILE A 543 30.56 -13.65 35.77
CA ILE A 543 29.56 -14.39 36.54
C ILE A 543 30.07 -15.77 36.99
N PHE A 544 30.57 -16.60 36.05
CA PHE A 544 30.84 -18.01 36.28
C PHE A 544 32.32 -18.33 36.62
N SER A 545 33.21 -17.34 36.66
CA SER A 545 34.58 -17.58 37.13
C SER A 545 34.64 -17.78 38.66
N GLU A 546 35.70 -18.39 39.18
CA GLU A 546 35.91 -18.61 40.64
C GLU A 546 35.77 -17.34 41.48
N LYS A 547 36.06 -16.17 40.92
CA LYS A 547 35.90 -14.85 41.57
C LYS A 547 34.69 -14.10 40.98
N GLY A 548 33.85 -14.76 40.22
CA GLY A 548 32.69 -14.19 39.55
C GLY A 548 31.55 -13.87 40.50
N ALA A 549 30.60 -13.08 39.98
CA ALA A 549 29.42 -12.64 40.73
C ALA A 549 28.53 -13.83 41.19
N GLY A 550 28.49 -14.92 40.41
CA GLY A 550 27.73 -16.12 40.77
C GLY A 550 28.24 -16.79 42.05
N PHE A 551 29.55 -16.93 42.19
CA PHE A 551 30.17 -17.49 43.41
C PHE A 551 29.91 -16.60 44.62
N ILE A 552 29.99 -15.28 44.45
CA ILE A 552 29.69 -14.29 45.48
C ILE A 552 28.23 -14.37 45.91
N LEU A 553 27.30 -14.44 44.93
CA LEU A 553 25.87 -14.52 45.18
C LEU A 553 25.50 -15.82 45.92
N CYS A 554 26.05 -16.95 45.50
CA CYS A 554 25.88 -18.24 46.20
C CYS A 554 26.26 -18.14 47.68
N LYS A 555 27.42 -17.56 47.95
CA LYS A 555 27.92 -17.40 49.32
C LYS A 555 27.01 -16.48 50.14
N GLN A 556 26.50 -15.40 49.56
CA GLN A 556 25.54 -14.50 50.20
C GLN A 556 24.21 -15.17 50.52
N LEU A 557 23.73 -16.03 49.58
CA LEU A 557 22.48 -16.79 49.77
C LEU A 557 22.63 -18.04 50.67
N LYS A 558 23.86 -18.36 51.11
CA LYS A 558 24.19 -19.59 51.83
C LYS A 558 23.68 -20.87 51.14
N SER A 559 23.74 -20.86 49.82
CA SER A 559 23.25 -21.94 48.92
C SER A 559 24.42 -22.79 48.42
N ASP A 560 24.15 -24.02 48.02
CA ASP A 560 25.13 -24.86 47.35
C ASP A 560 25.36 -24.35 45.91
N CYS A 561 26.64 -24.21 45.51
CA CYS A 561 27.03 -23.64 44.24
C CYS A 561 27.19 -24.66 43.11
N PHE A 562 26.82 -25.93 43.36
CA PHE A 562 27.00 -27.01 42.39
C PHE A 562 26.30 -26.77 41.04
N TRP A 563 25.21 -26.02 41.03
CA TRP A 563 24.48 -25.65 39.83
C TRP A 563 25.31 -24.76 38.85
N MET A 564 26.36 -24.08 39.31
CA MET A 564 27.15 -23.19 38.47
C MET A 564 28.11 -23.93 37.53
N GLU A 565 28.57 -25.11 37.90
CA GLU A 565 29.58 -25.84 37.13
C GLU A 565 29.00 -26.72 36.01
N THR A 566 27.75 -27.16 36.16
CA THR A 566 27.17 -28.20 35.29
C THR A 566 26.44 -27.70 34.06
N GLN A 567 26.01 -26.44 34.01
CA GLN A 567 25.11 -25.95 32.97
C GLN A 567 25.71 -24.89 32.05
N PHE A 568 26.88 -24.34 32.37
CA PHE A 568 27.49 -23.28 31.61
C PHE A 568 28.23 -23.82 30.37
N LYS A 569 27.57 -23.78 29.20
CA LYS A 569 28.12 -24.26 27.91
C LYS A 569 27.79 -23.26 26.81
N PHE A 570 28.76 -23.07 25.90
CA PHE A 570 28.52 -22.38 24.64
C PHE A 570 27.86 -23.30 23.64
N ASN A 571 26.76 -22.86 23.03
CA ASN A 571 26.07 -23.61 21.99
C ASN A 571 26.21 -22.86 20.65
N PRO A 572 27.00 -23.35 19.70
CA PRO A 572 27.24 -22.69 18.43
C PRO A 572 26.08 -22.78 17.43
N ASN A 573 25.00 -23.49 17.78
CA ASN A 573 23.92 -23.82 16.86
C ASN A 573 22.83 -22.73 16.76
N LEU A 574 22.98 -21.60 17.44
CA LEU A 574 22.07 -20.46 17.24
C LEU A 574 22.45 -19.73 15.95
N LEU A 575 21.84 -20.18 14.87
CA LEU A 575 22.04 -19.66 13.51
C LEU A 575 20.71 -19.10 12.95
N PRO A 576 20.73 -18.18 11.98
CA PRO A 576 19.51 -17.68 11.35
C PRO A 576 18.62 -18.78 10.76
N THR A 577 19.23 -19.89 10.32
CA THR A 577 18.53 -21.06 9.78
C THR A 577 17.85 -21.91 10.84
N SER A 578 18.28 -21.83 12.10
CA SER A 578 17.69 -22.59 13.22
C SER A 578 16.50 -21.90 13.88
N LEU A 579 16.26 -20.63 13.57
CA LEU A 579 15.18 -19.85 14.16
C LEU A 579 13.80 -20.43 13.77
N PRO A 580 12.91 -20.65 14.72
CA PRO A 580 11.54 -21.08 14.45
C PRO A 580 10.75 -19.94 13.74
N ASN A 581 9.73 -20.33 13.00
CA ASN A 581 8.91 -19.38 12.23
C ASN A 581 8.21 -18.35 13.13
N ILE A 582 7.94 -18.71 14.37
CA ILE A 582 7.32 -17.81 15.36
C ILE A 582 8.17 -16.55 15.60
N ILE A 583 9.50 -16.66 15.53
CA ILE A 583 10.41 -15.51 15.65
C ILE A 583 10.24 -14.55 14.47
N SER A 584 10.01 -15.08 13.27
CA SER A 584 9.71 -14.25 12.09
C SER A 584 8.35 -13.54 12.17
N GLU A 585 7.41 -14.06 12.95
CA GLU A 585 6.13 -13.39 13.21
C GLU A 585 6.32 -12.18 14.12
N ILE A 586 7.22 -12.27 15.11
CA ILE A 586 7.54 -11.19 16.04
C ILE A 586 8.53 -10.19 15.40
N ASN A 587 9.54 -10.71 14.73
CA ASN A 587 10.57 -9.92 14.04
C ASN A 587 10.70 -10.32 12.57
N PRO A 588 9.88 -9.75 11.68
CA PRO A 588 9.87 -10.10 10.25
C PRO A 588 11.21 -9.84 9.54
N ALA A 589 12.08 -8.97 10.05
CA ALA A 589 13.40 -8.73 9.49
C ALA A 589 14.31 -9.98 9.51
N VAL A 590 14.03 -10.93 10.39
CA VAL A 590 14.73 -12.23 10.47
C VAL A 590 14.59 -13.04 9.18
N ASP A 591 13.45 -12.97 8.50
CA ASP A 591 13.25 -13.71 7.24
C ASP A 591 14.18 -13.23 6.11
N LEU A 592 14.62 -11.98 6.17
CA LEU A 592 15.55 -11.43 5.18
C LEU A 592 16.98 -11.94 5.36
N ILE A 593 17.42 -12.20 6.59
CA ILE A 593 18.77 -12.72 6.87
C ILE A 593 19.01 -14.03 6.14
N ARG A 594 17.97 -14.87 6.01
CA ARG A 594 18.05 -16.16 5.28
C ARG A 594 18.47 -15.99 3.82
N THR A 595 18.37 -14.78 3.27
CA THR A 595 18.78 -14.44 1.90
C THR A 595 20.08 -13.63 1.85
N ASN A 596 20.89 -13.62 2.91
CA ASN A 596 22.09 -12.78 3.06
C ASN A 596 21.82 -11.28 2.97
N LYS A 597 20.62 -10.88 3.36
CA LYS A 597 20.14 -9.49 3.34
C LYS A 597 19.41 -9.19 4.64
N SER A 598 19.33 -7.92 5.00
CA SER A 598 18.59 -7.48 6.18
C SER A 598 18.09 -6.06 6.03
N ILE A 599 17.17 -5.69 6.91
CA ILE A 599 16.70 -4.32 7.06
C ILE A 599 16.72 -3.90 8.52
N VAL A 600 17.02 -2.62 8.75
CA VAL A 600 16.92 -1.98 10.04
C VAL A 600 15.96 -0.81 9.91
N PHE A 601 14.83 -0.89 10.58
CA PHE A 601 13.83 0.17 10.60
C PHE A 601 14.12 1.18 11.71
N PHE A 602 13.75 2.44 11.44
CA PHE A 602 13.81 3.50 12.45
C PHE A 602 12.49 3.62 13.20
N LYS A 603 12.60 3.93 14.49
CA LYS A 603 11.49 4.47 15.25
C LYS A 603 11.38 5.97 14.96
N GLU A 604 10.26 6.44 14.44
CA GLU A 604 9.99 7.86 14.24
C GLU A 604 9.72 8.55 15.60
N THR A 605 10.75 8.77 16.38
CA THR A 605 10.69 9.74 17.45
C THR A 605 11.43 10.97 16.94
N ASN A 606 10.72 12.10 16.80
CA ASN A 606 11.24 13.45 16.54
C ASN A 606 12.75 13.52 16.25
N LEU A 607 13.17 12.89 15.12
CA LEU A 607 14.52 13.09 14.61
C LEU A 607 14.59 14.57 14.26
N ASN A 608 15.28 15.36 15.09
CA ASN A 608 15.58 16.74 14.79
C ASN A 608 16.14 16.81 13.37
N HIS A 609 15.78 17.82 12.63
CA HIS A 609 16.15 18.09 11.22
C HIS A 609 17.67 18.05 10.93
N SER A 610 18.51 17.80 11.92
CA SER A 610 19.98 17.75 11.82
C SER A 610 20.55 16.35 11.53
N PHE A 611 19.78 15.26 11.65
CA PHE A 611 20.28 13.93 11.36
C PHE A 611 20.00 13.55 9.90
N SER A 612 21.05 13.44 9.08
CA SER A 612 20.96 12.90 7.74
C SER A 612 21.51 11.46 7.72
N PRO A 613 20.64 10.44 7.63
CA PRO A 613 21.07 9.04 7.58
C PRO A 613 22.00 8.73 6.40
N SER A 614 21.95 9.54 5.34
CA SER A 614 22.80 9.43 4.15
C SER A 614 24.29 9.65 4.43
N ASN A 615 24.67 10.22 5.59
CA ASN A 615 26.06 10.44 5.98
C ASN A 615 26.75 9.18 6.51
N ILE A 616 26.01 8.08 6.73
CA ILE A 616 26.56 6.80 7.15
C ILE A 616 27.06 6.06 5.91
N SER A 617 28.39 5.99 5.75
CA SER A 617 29.03 5.29 4.65
C SER A 617 29.71 4.02 5.18
N ILE A 618 28.98 2.91 5.24
CA ILE A 618 29.48 1.59 5.59
C ILE A 618 29.29 0.68 4.36
N SER A 619 30.35 -0.03 3.97
CA SER A 619 30.30 -0.95 2.82
C SER A 619 29.19 -2.00 3.00
N GLY A 620 28.30 -2.13 2.00
CA GLY A 620 27.18 -3.08 2.01
C GLY A 620 25.96 -2.59 2.83
N ILE A 621 25.92 -1.32 3.23
CA ILE A 621 24.79 -0.69 3.89
C ILE A 621 24.34 0.51 3.06
N SER A 622 23.06 0.58 2.75
CA SER A 622 22.45 1.69 2.03
C SER A 622 21.21 2.19 2.78
N TYR A 623 21.07 3.51 2.87
CA TYR A 623 19.87 4.14 3.40
C TYR A 623 18.81 4.26 2.31
N PHE A 624 17.58 3.96 2.66
CA PHE A 624 16.46 3.97 1.74
C PHE A 624 15.26 4.73 2.33
N ASP A 625 14.77 5.72 1.58
CA ASP A 625 13.55 6.47 1.88
C ASP A 625 12.59 6.31 0.70
N GLN A 626 11.57 5.48 0.87
CA GLN A 626 10.64 5.13 -0.20
C GLN A 626 9.90 6.36 -0.75
N VAL A 627 9.51 7.27 0.12
CA VAL A 627 8.73 8.46 -0.27
C VAL A 627 9.60 9.43 -1.08
N ASN A 628 10.80 9.73 -0.58
CA ASN A 628 11.71 10.63 -1.27
C ASN A 628 12.19 10.06 -2.61
N ASN A 629 12.46 8.75 -2.67
CA ASN A 629 12.84 8.09 -3.91
C ASN A 629 11.72 8.15 -4.95
N LEU A 630 10.47 7.90 -4.54
CA LEU A 630 9.33 7.97 -5.43
C LEU A 630 9.08 9.40 -5.91
N THR A 631 9.15 10.37 -5.01
CA THR A 631 9.04 11.80 -5.37
C THR A 631 10.11 12.21 -6.37
N SER A 632 11.36 11.77 -6.21
CA SER A 632 12.44 12.06 -7.15
C SER A 632 12.24 11.41 -8.52
N ILE A 633 11.67 10.21 -8.59
CA ILE A 633 11.31 9.54 -9.85
C ILE A 633 10.21 10.32 -10.57
N LEU A 634 9.16 10.75 -9.86
CA LEU A 634 8.08 11.58 -10.41
C LEU A 634 8.61 12.92 -10.94
N GLU A 635 9.47 13.59 -10.17
CA GLU A 635 10.13 14.82 -10.59
C GLU A 635 11.01 14.63 -11.84
N GLY A 636 11.79 13.54 -11.87
CA GLY A 636 12.62 13.17 -13.01
C GLY A 636 11.78 12.93 -14.27
N PHE A 637 10.68 12.19 -14.13
CA PHE A 637 9.74 11.94 -15.23
C PHE A 637 9.09 13.22 -15.72
N ARG A 638 8.62 14.07 -14.82
CA ARG A 638 8.07 15.38 -15.19
C ARG A 638 9.06 16.21 -16.01
N LYS A 639 10.33 16.25 -15.59
CA LYS A 639 11.39 16.97 -16.31
C LYS A 639 11.70 16.39 -17.69
N GLN A 640 11.46 15.08 -17.91
CA GLN A 640 11.64 14.45 -19.22
C GLN A 640 10.48 14.73 -20.19
N VAL A 641 9.26 14.94 -19.65
CA VAL A 641 8.04 15.16 -20.44
C VAL A 641 7.79 16.65 -20.69
N SER A 642 8.29 17.54 -19.84
CA SER A 642 8.20 19.00 -19.99
C SER A 642 9.28 19.54 -20.93
#